data_3deff6622635d832d758dd5738b31d4a
#
_entry.id   3deff6622635d832d758dd5738b31d4a
#
_cell.length_a   1.000
_cell.length_b   1.000
_cell.length_c   1.000
_cell.angle_alpha   90.00
_cell.angle_beta   90.00
_cell.angle_gamma   90.00
#
_symmetry.space_group_name_H-M   'P 1'
#
loop_
_entity.id
_entity.type
_entity.pdbx_description
1 polymer ?
#
loop_
_entity_poly.entity_id
_entity_poly.type
_entity_poly.pdbx_seq_one_letter_code
_entity_poly.pdbx_strand_id
1 'polypeptide(L)'
;MGVRYQTTVYNEKKRKIIVSIKDTNYSGTVGTFDTTNISLQYDSESKQGEERFTPIIGSKFNLQLLINSQALQTLMTDIGLAVEGRFTIQISAYKADNTTIAFNWYGYIVTDLIEFEDVPIELGFIASIQAIDGIAWLKTLLYKSEVGPYISQDTVVQHILNCLNQLDFVQSELVANDLPVLHTLFNWHEDSITYSAANDFALKTAIQHRAFYHTDTKGNYIYKSCYDVLNIICTALGARLIFSGSQYWFIQVNEYNNSPKTHRYFKYKAFGDQVSGTFTDDFTLLNLQSNLNTSKLLRLSGGRWSYYSALKNTILRYNYNAKRNLMAGIVYNYITNNDGSTVQTGTLDATSPEAKLSYTGILYQRSLSTAGPGFVPHMFVYAVKVASIIDAIPLQTFSPTDWTFGSGWSELSGKLFAVVASGTAQYNTENIISGKYYYVKIKVELTSGELRLRLGGVTKIITSSGDYDYKIYTTSTQKFILDSISTPKVTATITSLQVKKESKYLKRNITFTNGFNFQLTSASWETSFYEWEFNTDVITQDGTEIINKTISFDTLAIPETGEYIWEMRLKEVRDEGGTDIKADYTIEYYLTNNYLEFIPDGTLQGQADIKEFGNDNDDKSSVSYDNDTYIGDGPSATTTGALRVLNSSGQYIISDGWKFGNNGTAKPISQLLINEVIKGQLTPRLRMVDMPFQNLSLDQPYLPHLAIEYSSGYYVFERGSYNLNTDIWNGDFYKIEY
;
A
#
# COMPACT_ATOMS: atom_id res chain seq x y z
N MET A 1 -9.91 13.72 -19.78
CA MET A 1 -11.16 13.03 -20.14
C MET A 1 -12.16 14.04 -20.71
N GLY A 2 -12.73 13.77 -21.90
CA GLY A 2 -13.78 14.63 -22.48
C GLY A 2 -15.17 14.14 -22.13
N VAL A 3 -16.10 15.07 -21.89
CA VAL A 3 -17.52 14.71 -21.77
C VAL A 3 -18.03 14.33 -23.16
N ARG A 4 -18.47 13.08 -23.32
CA ARG A 4 -18.97 12.60 -24.60
C ARG A 4 -20.49 12.76 -24.71
N TYR A 5 -21.20 12.47 -23.63
CA TYR A 5 -22.66 12.66 -23.54
C TYR A 5 -23.02 13.23 -22.17
N GLN A 6 -24.08 14.04 -22.15
CA GLN A 6 -24.58 14.67 -20.92
C GLN A 6 -26.09 14.79 -20.95
N THR A 7 -26.73 14.60 -19.82
CA THR A 7 -28.15 14.92 -19.62
C THR A 7 -28.37 15.75 -18.36
N THR A 8 -29.44 16.51 -18.36
CA THR A 8 -29.92 17.24 -17.18
C THR A 8 -31.29 16.74 -16.80
N VAL A 9 -31.40 16.23 -15.58
CA VAL A 9 -32.65 15.72 -15.01
C VAL A 9 -33.09 16.62 -13.86
N TYR A 10 -34.36 16.86 -13.73
CA TYR A 10 -34.95 17.48 -12.54
C TYR A 10 -35.78 16.43 -11.82
N ASN A 11 -35.43 16.16 -10.56
CA ASN A 11 -36.19 15.21 -9.77
C ASN A 11 -37.55 15.79 -9.29
N GLU A 12 -38.33 14.96 -8.63
CA GLU A 12 -39.67 15.38 -8.08
C GLU A 12 -39.59 16.61 -7.15
N LYS A 13 -38.44 16.80 -6.49
CA LYS A 13 -38.17 17.96 -5.64
C LYS A 13 -37.59 19.15 -6.39
N LYS A 14 -37.52 19.08 -7.74
CA LYS A 14 -36.93 20.10 -8.64
C LYS A 14 -35.39 20.26 -8.42
N ARG A 15 -34.71 19.28 -7.79
CA ARG A 15 -33.26 19.26 -7.76
C ARG A 15 -32.72 19.02 -9.18
N LYS A 16 -31.88 19.90 -9.64
CA LYS A 16 -31.11 19.72 -10.88
C LYS A 16 -30.05 18.65 -10.65
N ILE A 17 -29.99 17.66 -11.54
CA ILE A 17 -29.01 16.62 -11.57
C ILE A 17 -28.43 16.55 -12.96
N ILE A 18 -27.11 16.63 -13.08
CA ILE A 18 -26.39 16.45 -14.34
C ILE A 18 -25.70 15.10 -14.29
N VAL A 19 -25.93 14.27 -15.32
CA VAL A 19 -25.24 13.00 -15.53
C VAL A 19 -24.38 13.15 -16.78
N SER A 20 -23.09 12.92 -16.64
CA SER A 20 -22.12 13.02 -17.74
C SER A 20 -21.39 11.69 -17.93
N ILE A 21 -21.42 11.18 -19.17
CA ILE A 21 -20.61 10.05 -19.60
C ILE A 21 -19.34 10.62 -20.22
N LYS A 22 -18.19 10.29 -19.67
CA LYS A 22 -16.88 10.76 -20.10
C LYS A 22 -16.12 9.64 -20.77
N ASP A 23 -15.31 9.97 -21.76
CA ASP A 23 -14.45 9.05 -22.50
C ASP A 23 -13.03 9.66 -22.54
N THR A 24 -12.02 8.88 -22.17
CA THR A 24 -10.62 9.33 -22.17
C THR A 24 -10.14 9.71 -23.57
N ASN A 25 -10.71 9.12 -24.62
CA ASN A 25 -10.32 9.29 -26.01
C ASN A 25 -11.20 10.28 -26.77
N TYR A 26 -12.11 10.99 -26.08
CA TYR A 26 -13.07 11.87 -26.73
C TYR A 26 -12.72 13.36 -26.58
N SER A 27 -12.74 14.07 -27.69
CA SER A 27 -12.53 15.52 -27.77
C SER A 27 -13.56 16.25 -28.65
N GLY A 28 -14.68 15.56 -28.99
CA GLY A 28 -15.72 16.08 -29.83
C GLY A 28 -16.78 16.90 -29.12
N THR A 29 -17.86 17.21 -29.84
CA THR A 29 -19.03 17.93 -29.30
C THR A 29 -19.83 17.03 -28.37
N VAL A 30 -20.25 17.58 -27.22
CA VAL A 30 -21.06 16.86 -26.22
C VAL A 30 -22.42 16.52 -26.80
N GLY A 31 -22.75 15.23 -26.83
CA GLY A 31 -24.08 14.73 -27.18
C GLY A 31 -25.03 14.78 -25.99
N THR A 32 -26.32 14.57 -26.26
CA THR A 32 -27.36 14.48 -25.24
C THR A 32 -28.02 13.10 -25.26
N PHE A 33 -28.57 12.70 -24.12
CA PHE A 33 -29.38 11.48 -23.99
C PHE A 33 -30.52 11.69 -23.02
N ASP A 34 -31.56 10.88 -23.14
CA ASP A 34 -32.66 10.81 -22.21
C ASP A 34 -32.49 9.63 -21.26
N THR A 35 -32.89 9.80 -20.00
CA THR A 35 -32.82 8.74 -18.99
C THR A 35 -34.16 8.54 -18.32
N THR A 36 -34.48 7.29 -18.00
CA THR A 36 -35.72 6.89 -17.31
C THR A 36 -35.51 6.66 -15.83
N ASN A 37 -34.31 6.23 -15.45
CA ASN A 37 -34.01 5.94 -14.05
C ASN A 37 -32.53 6.20 -13.74
N ILE A 38 -32.27 6.83 -12.61
CA ILE A 38 -30.95 7.06 -12.06
C ILE A 38 -30.94 6.73 -10.56
N SER A 39 -30.05 5.84 -10.14
CA SER A 39 -29.95 5.44 -8.73
C SER A 39 -28.52 5.12 -8.33
N LEU A 40 -28.19 5.45 -7.08
CA LEU A 40 -27.00 5.01 -6.38
C LEU A 40 -27.33 3.84 -5.48
N GLN A 41 -26.48 2.87 -5.41
CA GLN A 41 -26.57 1.77 -4.47
C GLN A 41 -25.26 1.66 -3.72
N TYR A 42 -25.35 1.47 -2.43
CA TYR A 42 -24.24 1.25 -1.53
C TYR A 42 -24.34 -0.15 -0.94
N ASP A 43 -23.29 -0.90 -1.09
CA ASP A 43 -23.25 -2.29 -0.66
C ASP A 43 -21.91 -2.63 -0.04
N SER A 44 -21.90 -3.69 0.73
CA SER A 44 -20.72 -4.17 1.42
C SER A 44 -20.58 -5.67 1.27
N GLU A 45 -19.36 -6.14 1.07
CA GLU A 45 -19.06 -7.56 1.11
C GLU A 45 -18.94 -8.02 2.56
N SER A 46 -20.05 -8.44 3.14
CA SER A 46 -20.08 -8.95 4.50
C SER A 46 -20.75 -10.30 4.56
N LYS A 47 -20.30 -11.15 5.49
CA LYS A 47 -21.02 -12.36 5.82
C LYS A 47 -22.29 -12.00 6.56
N GLN A 48 -23.31 -12.83 6.42
CA GLN A 48 -24.58 -12.65 7.12
C GLN A 48 -24.36 -12.55 8.64
N GLY A 49 -24.81 -11.45 9.25
CA GLY A 49 -24.67 -11.16 10.68
C GLY A 49 -23.42 -10.36 11.06
N GLU A 50 -22.47 -10.20 10.12
CA GLU A 50 -21.24 -9.42 10.31
C GLU A 50 -21.29 -8.04 9.63
N GLU A 51 -22.42 -7.65 9.02
CA GLU A 51 -22.55 -6.43 8.22
C GLU A 51 -22.19 -5.16 9.02
N ARG A 52 -22.46 -5.18 10.33
CA ARG A 52 -22.08 -4.10 11.25
C ARG A 52 -20.56 -3.87 11.39
N PHE A 53 -19.75 -4.87 11.05
CA PHE A 53 -18.30 -4.80 11.10
C PHE A 53 -17.67 -4.55 9.74
N THR A 54 -18.48 -4.36 8.71
CA THR A 54 -17.95 -4.14 7.36
C THR A 54 -17.07 -2.91 7.30
N PRO A 55 -15.78 -3.06 6.98
CA PRO A 55 -14.82 -1.96 7.00
C PRO A 55 -14.89 -1.11 5.74
N ILE A 56 -15.38 -1.66 4.62
CA ILE A 56 -15.41 -0.96 3.34
C ILE A 56 -16.81 -1.02 2.77
N ILE A 57 -17.38 0.13 2.44
CA ILE A 57 -18.69 0.26 1.78
C ILE A 57 -18.45 0.86 0.41
N GLY A 58 -18.63 0.05 -0.62
CA GLY A 58 -18.55 0.48 -2.01
C GLY A 58 -19.86 1.04 -2.50
N SER A 59 -19.81 1.79 -3.59
CA SER A 59 -21.00 2.32 -4.24
C SER A 59 -21.02 2.01 -5.74
N LYS A 60 -22.22 1.84 -6.26
CA LYS A 60 -22.48 1.69 -7.69
C LYS A 60 -23.60 2.59 -8.13
N PHE A 61 -23.51 3.04 -9.34
CA PHE A 61 -24.53 3.84 -10.01
C PHE A 61 -25.18 3.04 -11.11
N ASN A 62 -26.52 3.06 -11.13
CA ASN A 62 -27.30 2.42 -12.20
C ASN A 62 -27.97 3.53 -13.02
N LEU A 63 -27.77 3.47 -14.32
CA LEU A 63 -28.31 4.40 -15.30
C LEU A 63 -29.10 3.64 -16.37
N GLN A 64 -30.33 4.05 -16.58
CA GLN A 64 -31.15 3.58 -17.70
C GLN A 64 -31.25 4.67 -18.76
N LEU A 65 -30.77 4.41 -19.95
CA LEU A 65 -30.82 5.35 -21.08
C LEU A 65 -31.88 4.92 -22.08
N LEU A 66 -32.55 5.89 -22.67
CA LEU A 66 -33.37 5.68 -23.83
C LEU A 66 -32.49 5.77 -25.10
N ILE A 67 -32.34 4.64 -25.79
CA ILE A 67 -31.62 4.58 -27.06
C ILE A 67 -32.60 4.80 -28.19
N ASN A 68 -32.56 5.99 -28.75
CA ASN A 68 -33.47 6.44 -29.84
C ASN A 68 -32.69 7.02 -31.03
N SER A 69 -31.41 6.78 -31.12
CA SER A 69 -30.57 7.26 -32.20
C SER A 69 -29.36 6.34 -32.44
N GLN A 70 -28.90 6.27 -33.69
CA GLN A 70 -27.71 5.50 -34.09
C GLN A 70 -26.45 5.92 -33.30
N ALA A 71 -26.35 7.20 -32.93
CA ALA A 71 -25.22 7.70 -32.16
C ALA A 71 -25.18 7.12 -30.74
N LEU A 72 -26.34 6.95 -30.08
CA LEU A 72 -26.43 6.33 -28.77
C LEU A 72 -26.23 4.81 -28.83
N GLN A 73 -26.70 4.15 -29.90
CA GLN A 73 -26.41 2.73 -30.11
C GLN A 73 -24.90 2.50 -30.33
N THR A 74 -24.26 3.37 -31.10
CA THR A 74 -22.78 3.35 -31.25
C THR A 74 -22.06 3.56 -29.92
N LEU A 75 -22.58 4.47 -29.07
CA LEU A 75 -22.03 4.63 -27.70
C LEU A 75 -22.08 3.34 -26.92
N MET A 76 -23.20 2.57 -26.95
CA MET A 76 -23.30 1.29 -26.25
C MET A 76 -22.28 0.27 -26.76
N THR A 77 -22.12 0.19 -28.08
CA THR A 77 -21.11 -0.66 -28.69
C THR A 77 -19.68 -0.24 -28.29
N ASP A 78 -19.40 1.06 -28.32
CA ASP A 78 -18.09 1.60 -27.93
C ASP A 78 -17.76 1.31 -26.47
N ILE A 79 -18.75 1.40 -25.55
CA ILE A 79 -18.56 1.08 -24.15
C ILE A 79 -18.32 -0.43 -23.98
N GLY A 80 -19.16 -1.29 -24.60
CA GLY A 80 -19.05 -2.74 -24.48
C GLY A 80 -17.75 -3.33 -25.07
N LEU A 81 -17.13 -2.64 -26.03
CA LEU A 81 -15.84 -3.01 -26.63
C LEU A 81 -14.63 -2.29 -25.99
N ALA A 82 -14.89 -1.42 -25.03
CA ALA A 82 -13.82 -0.61 -24.44
C ALA A 82 -12.96 -1.41 -23.47
N VAL A 83 -11.71 -1.01 -23.37
CA VAL A 83 -10.87 -1.42 -22.24
C VAL A 83 -11.44 -0.80 -20.96
N GLU A 84 -11.44 -1.55 -19.90
CA GLU A 84 -11.86 -1.07 -18.57
C GLU A 84 -11.13 0.22 -18.19
N GLY A 85 -11.87 1.15 -17.52
CA GLY A 85 -11.33 2.46 -17.15
C GLY A 85 -11.42 3.55 -18.23
N ARG A 86 -11.70 3.21 -19.50
CA ARG A 86 -11.85 4.20 -20.56
C ARG A 86 -13.05 5.12 -20.33
N PHE A 87 -14.18 4.55 -19.92
CA PHE A 87 -15.42 5.30 -19.70
C PHE A 87 -15.70 5.50 -18.23
N THR A 88 -16.04 6.73 -17.86
CA THR A 88 -16.46 7.09 -16.50
C THR A 88 -17.79 7.83 -16.53
N ILE A 89 -18.48 7.81 -15.38
CA ILE A 89 -19.69 8.62 -15.16
C ILE A 89 -19.42 9.62 -14.04
N GLN A 90 -19.86 10.83 -14.26
CA GLN A 90 -19.97 11.86 -13.25
C GLN A 90 -21.43 12.21 -13.03
N ILE A 91 -21.84 12.29 -11.75
CA ILE A 91 -23.13 12.83 -11.34
C ILE A 91 -22.86 14.10 -10.54
N SER A 92 -23.57 15.17 -10.89
CA SER A 92 -23.54 16.42 -10.12
C SER A 92 -24.98 16.77 -9.71
N ALA A 93 -25.26 16.65 -8.41
CA ALA A 93 -26.53 17.04 -7.83
C ALA A 93 -26.41 18.45 -7.22
N TYR A 94 -27.34 19.32 -7.55
CA TYR A 94 -27.27 20.73 -7.18
C TYR A 94 -28.14 21.06 -5.97
N LYS A 95 -27.82 22.14 -5.27
CA LYS A 95 -28.63 22.71 -4.20
C LYS A 95 -29.89 23.35 -4.77
N ALA A 96 -30.73 23.91 -3.90
CA ALA A 96 -31.97 24.60 -4.30
C ALA A 96 -31.76 25.75 -5.28
N ASP A 97 -30.60 26.36 -5.28
CA ASP A 97 -30.21 27.43 -6.21
C ASP A 97 -29.93 26.95 -7.67
N ASN A 98 -29.86 25.65 -7.90
CA ASN A 98 -29.53 25.01 -9.17
C ASN A 98 -28.17 25.43 -9.77
N THR A 99 -27.32 26.07 -8.98
CA THR A 99 -25.99 26.56 -9.37
C THR A 99 -24.88 25.98 -8.51
N THR A 100 -25.12 25.85 -7.20
CA THR A 100 -24.15 25.28 -6.27
C THR A 100 -24.32 23.76 -6.20
N ILE A 101 -23.23 23.04 -6.30
CA ILE A 101 -23.22 21.58 -6.18
C ILE A 101 -23.47 21.19 -4.72
N ALA A 102 -24.45 20.31 -4.48
CA ALA A 102 -24.72 19.70 -3.20
C ALA A 102 -23.81 18.49 -2.96
N PHE A 103 -23.66 17.64 -3.97
CA PHE A 103 -22.68 16.56 -3.99
C PHE A 103 -22.36 16.12 -5.42
N ASN A 104 -21.19 15.52 -5.60
CA ASN A 104 -20.83 14.79 -6.80
C ASN A 104 -20.70 13.29 -6.49
N TRP A 105 -20.74 12.48 -7.55
CA TRP A 105 -20.34 11.09 -7.53
C TRP A 105 -19.58 10.79 -8.82
N TYR A 106 -18.53 9.97 -8.71
CA TYR A 106 -17.70 9.55 -9.84
C TYR A 106 -17.54 8.05 -9.82
N GLY A 107 -17.48 7.43 -11.00
CA GLY A 107 -17.22 6.00 -11.09
C GLY A 107 -16.85 5.54 -12.49
N TYR A 108 -16.28 4.34 -12.57
CA TYR A 108 -15.97 3.64 -13.80
C TYR A 108 -17.19 2.91 -14.31
N ILE A 109 -17.44 2.98 -15.63
CA ILE A 109 -18.45 2.15 -16.28
C ILE A 109 -17.93 0.72 -16.37
N VAL A 110 -18.73 -0.25 -15.90
CA VAL A 110 -18.45 -1.67 -16.00
C VAL A 110 -18.87 -2.15 -17.38
N THR A 111 -17.88 -2.46 -18.22
CA THR A 111 -18.10 -2.66 -19.65
C THR A 111 -18.82 -3.98 -20.01
N ASP A 112 -18.71 -4.99 -19.16
CA ASP A 112 -19.30 -6.32 -19.33
C ASP A 112 -20.72 -6.47 -18.74
N LEU A 113 -21.23 -5.41 -18.09
CA LEU A 113 -22.58 -5.35 -17.51
C LEU A 113 -23.53 -4.44 -18.31
N ILE A 114 -23.28 -4.29 -19.60
CA ILE A 114 -24.16 -3.51 -20.48
C ILE A 114 -25.21 -4.44 -21.07
N GLU A 115 -26.46 -4.11 -20.81
CA GLU A 115 -27.60 -4.84 -21.34
C GLU A 115 -28.50 -3.90 -22.14
N PHE A 116 -28.95 -4.33 -23.32
CA PHE A 116 -29.92 -3.61 -24.11
C PHE A 116 -30.79 -4.58 -24.90
N GLU A 117 -32.01 -4.15 -25.22
CA GLU A 117 -32.98 -4.93 -25.97
C GLU A 117 -32.63 -4.96 -27.46
N ASP A 118 -32.90 -6.11 -28.12
CA ASP A 118 -32.76 -6.23 -29.57
C ASP A 118 -34.06 -5.77 -30.24
N VAL A 119 -34.20 -4.45 -30.34
CA VAL A 119 -35.39 -3.80 -30.94
C VAL A 119 -34.95 -2.79 -31.99
N PRO A 120 -35.72 -2.58 -33.08
CA PRO A 120 -35.43 -1.54 -34.04
C PRO A 120 -35.30 -0.16 -33.38
N ILE A 121 -34.28 0.58 -33.75
CA ILE A 121 -33.91 1.86 -33.12
C ILE A 121 -35.02 2.91 -33.23
N GLU A 122 -35.84 2.84 -34.27
CA GLU A 122 -36.98 3.72 -34.52
C GLU A 122 -38.07 3.62 -33.44
N LEU A 123 -38.13 2.50 -32.75
CA LEU A 123 -39.06 2.28 -31.64
C LEU A 123 -38.54 2.80 -30.32
N GLY A 124 -37.19 2.99 -30.23
CA GLY A 124 -36.49 3.27 -29.01
C GLY A 124 -36.49 2.07 -28.03
N PHE A 125 -35.40 1.86 -27.33
CA PHE A 125 -35.30 0.83 -26.28
C PHE A 125 -34.49 1.34 -25.08
N ILE A 126 -34.60 0.61 -23.97
CA ILE A 126 -33.85 0.95 -22.73
C ILE A 126 -32.56 0.17 -22.70
N ALA A 127 -31.45 0.88 -22.51
CA ALA A 127 -30.17 0.29 -22.17
C ALA A 127 -29.80 0.58 -20.71
N SER A 128 -29.26 -0.42 -20.04
CA SER A 128 -28.79 -0.30 -18.66
C SER A 128 -27.27 -0.22 -18.62
N ILE A 129 -26.76 0.75 -17.90
CA ILE A 129 -25.32 0.94 -17.63
C ILE A 129 -25.12 0.93 -16.12
N GLN A 130 -24.10 0.21 -15.69
CA GLN A 130 -23.62 0.26 -14.30
C GLN A 130 -22.24 0.91 -14.23
N ALA A 131 -22.02 1.67 -13.18
CA ALA A 131 -20.71 2.21 -12.86
C ALA A 131 -20.40 2.01 -11.38
N ILE A 132 -19.11 1.84 -11.04
CA ILE A 132 -18.61 1.60 -9.68
C ILE A 132 -17.65 2.70 -9.25
N ASP A 133 -17.56 2.97 -7.96
CA ASP A 133 -16.70 4.03 -7.36
C ASP A 133 -15.20 3.71 -7.34
N GLY A 134 -14.80 2.61 -7.96
CA GLY A 134 -13.39 2.19 -8.02
C GLY A 134 -12.91 1.37 -6.83
N ILE A 135 -13.61 1.35 -5.70
CA ILE A 135 -13.18 0.54 -4.54
C ILE A 135 -13.06 -0.95 -4.91
N ALA A 136 -14.03 -1.48 -5.66
CA ALA A 136 -13.97 -2.87 -6.10
C ALA A 136 -12.78 -3.14 -7.04
N TRP A 137 -12.38 -2.16 -7.84
CA TRP A 137 -11.23 -2.26 -8.74
C TRP A 137 -9.91 -2.40 -7.97
N LEU A 138 -9.80 -1.82 -6.79
CA LEU A 138 -8.62 -1.94 -5.93
C LEU A 138 -8.28 -3.39 -5.54
N LYS A 139 -9.18 -4.36 -5.76
CA LYS A 139 -8.90 -5.80 -5.59
C LYS A 139 -7.91 -6.33 -6.63
N THR A 140 -7.88 -5.74 -7.80
CA THR A 140 -6.98 -6.13 -8.90
C THR A 140 -5.67 -5.37 -8.88
N LEU A 141 -5.60 -4.25 -8.17
CA LEU A 141 -4.42 -3.39 -8.08
C LEU A 141 -3.55 -3.79 -6.88
N LEU A 142 -2.29 -4.11 -7.16
CA LEU A 142 -1.35 -4.53 -6.12
C LEU A 142 -0.79 -3.32 -5.36
N TYR A 143 -0.66 -3.46 -4.05
CA TYR A 143 -0.07 -2.43 -3.18
C TYR A 143 1.46 -2.41 -3.31
N LYS A 144 1.95 -1.73 -4.32
CA LYS A 144 3.39 -1.57 -4.59
C LYS A 144 3.66 -0.25 -5.31
N SER A 145 4.90 0.22 -5.22
CA SER A 145 5.39 1.30 -6.08
C SER A 145 5.69 0.79 -7.49
N GLU A 146 5.98 1.69 -8.41
CA GLU A 146 6.40 1.33 -9.77
C GLU A 146 7.67 0.47 -9.81
N VAL A 147 8.56 0.65 -8.83
CA VAL A 147 9.89 -0.01 -8.78
C VAL A 147 9.93 -1.21 -7.80
N GLY A 148 8.84 -1.55 -7.14
CA GLY A 148 8.82 -2.67 -6.20
C GLY A 148 8.03 -2.40 -4.92
N PRO A 149 8.32 -3.07 -3.79
CA PRO A 149 7.62 -2.82 -2.55
C PRO A 149 7.88 -1.39 -2.05
N TYR A 150 6.88 -0.78 -1.44
CA TYR A 150 7.11 0.39 -0.61
C TYR A 150 8.04 0.00 0.55
N ILE A 151 8.94 0.87 0.91
CA ILE A 151 9.98 0.62 1.92
C ILE A 151 9.71 1.39 3.19
N SER A 152 10.20 0.86 4.34
CA SER A 152 10.07 1.50 5.65
C SER A 152 8.62 1.48 6.18
N GLN A 153 8.13 2.60 6.60
CA GLN A 153 6.80 2.78 7.19
C GLN A 153 6.19 4.08 6.69
N ASP A 154 4.88 4.08 6.63
CA ASP A 154 4.09 5.27 6.30
C ASP A 154 2.95 5.45 7.30
N THR A 155 2.39 6.65 7.31
CA THR A 155 1.21 6.95 8.11
C THR A 155 -0.03 6.26 7.56
N VAL A 156 -1.06 6.07 8.39
CA VAL A 156 -2.36 5.52 7.96
C VAL A 156 -2.91 6.31 6.78
N VAL A 157 -2.82 7.65 6.83
CA VAL A 157 -3.24 8.53 5.72
C VAL A 157 -2.51 8.18 4.43
N GLN A 158 -1.17 8.04 4.50
CA GLN A 158 -0.36 7.77 3.31
C GLN A 158 -0.64 6.39 2.73
N HIS A 159 -0.82 5.37 3.57
CA HIS A 159 -1.21 4.04 3.10
C HIS A 159 -2.55 4.06 2.33
N ILE A 160 -3.54 4.77 2.87
CA ILE A 160 -4.84 4.91 2.20
C ILE A 160 -4.69 5.65 0.87
N LEU A 161 -3.95 6.76 0.85
CA LEU A 161 -3.71 7.53 -0.36
C LEU A 161 -2.92 6.75 -1.41
N ASN A 162 -1.92 5.96 -1.00
CA ASN A 162 -1.16 5.09 -1.92
C ASN A 162 -2.07 4.07 -2.64
N CYS A 163 -3.14 3.62 -1.97
CA CYS A 163 -4.14 2.77 -2.61
C CYS A 163 -5.06 3.57 -3.55
N LEU A 164 -5.63 4.67 -3.07
CA LEU A 164 -6.64 5.45 -3.80
C LEU A 164 -6.06 6.14 -5.04
N ASN A 165 -4.80 6.55 -4.97
CA ASN A 165 -4.11 7.18 -6.09
C ASN A 165 -3.86 6.27 -7.29
N GLN A 166 -4.04 4.97 -7.14
CA GLN A 166 -3.98 4.04 -8.26
C GLN A 166 -5.25 4.06 -9.12
N LEU A 167 -6.29 4.78 -8.69
CA LEU A 167 -7.53 4.94 -9.45
C LEU A 167 -7.41 6.11 -10.43
N ASP A 168 -7.54 5.83 -11.73
CA ASP A 168 -7.38 6.85 -12.78
C ASP A 168 -8.33 8.04 -12.62
N PHE A 169 -9.58 7.81 -12.18
CA PHE A 169 -10.51 8.93 -11.98
C PHE A 169 -10.11 9.81 -10.78
N VAL A 170 -9.46 9.27 -9.78
CA VAL A 170 -8.90 10.08 -8.69
C VAL A 170 -7.89 11.06 -9.28
N GLN A 171 -7.02 10.60 -10.16
CA GLN A 171 -6.03 11.44 -10.83
C GLN A 171 -6.70 12.47 -11.75
N SER A 172 -7.65 12.04 -12.58
CA SER A 172 -8.25 12.91 -13.60
C SER A 172 -9.34 13.87 -13.07
N GLU A 173 -10.06 13.49 -12.00
CA GLU A 173 -11.20 14.27 -11.51
C GLU A 173 -10.91 15.00 -10.19
N LEU A 174 -10.15 14.37 -9.29
CA LEU A 174 -9.86 15.00 -8.01
C LEU A 174 -8.52 15.72 -8.02
N VAL A 175 -7.45 15.04 -8.41
CA VAL A 175 -6.09 15.63 -8.43
C VAL A 175 -5.99 16.76 -9.46
N ALA A 176 -6.46 16.54 -10.68
CA ALA A 176 -6.40 17.55 -11.74
C ALA A 176 -7.20 18.83 -11.42
N ASN A 177 -8.20 18.74 -10.54
CA ASN A 177 -9.01 19.88 -10.08
C ASN A 177 -8.59 20.39 -8.70
N ASP A 178 -7.47 19.93 -8.16
CA ASP A 178 -6.94 20.29 -6.83
C ASP A 178 -7.92 20.04 -5.66
N LEU A 179 -8.76 18.99 -5.79
CA LEU A 179 -9.75 18.61 -4.81
C LEU A 179 -9.16 17.64 -3.78
N PRO A 180 -9.68 17.62 -2.54
CA PRO A 180 -9.33 16.60 -1.56
C PRO A 180 -9.75 15.21 -2.06
N VAL A 181 -8.92 14.21 -1.78
CA VAL A 181 -9.18 12.80 -2.09
C VAL A 181 -9.73 12.07 -0.87
N LEU A 182 -9.13 12.32 0.29
CA LEU A 182 -9.42 11.62 1.53
C LEU A 182 -9.84 12.60 2.64
N HIS A 183 -10.89 12.23 3.35
CA HIS A 183 -11.28 12.85 4.61
C HIS A 183 -11.07 11.85 5.75
N THR A 184 -10.51 12.29 6.87
CA THR A 184 -10.27 11.45 8.04
C THR A 184 -11.04 11.98 9.25
N LEU A 185 -11.74 11.06 9.92
CA LEU A 185 -12.38 11.26 11.22
C LEU A 185 -11.85 10.17 12.14
N PHE A 186 -10.74 10.44 12.84
CA PHE A 186 -10.00 9.47 13.62
C PHE A 186 -9.53 10.08 14.95
N ASN A 187 -9.82 9.44 16.07
CA ASN A 187 -9.66 9.99 17.41
C ASN A 187 -8.83 9.13 18.37
N TRP A 188 -8.31 7.98 17.93
CA TRP A 188 -7.37 7.23 18.73
C TRP A 188 -5.98 7.81 18.55
N HIS A 189 -5.34 8.15 19.65
CA HIS A 189 -4.01 8.73 19.64
C HIS A 189 -3.10 8.11 20.70
N GLU A 190 -1.84 8.16 20.45
CA GLU A 190 -0.83 7.72 21.40
C GLU A 190 -0.71 8.75 22.57
N ASP A 191 -0.44 8.25 23.77
CA ASP A 191 -0.50 9.00 25.03
C ASP A 191 0.40 10.25 25.07
N SER A 192 1.60 10.19 24.47
CA SER A 192 2.53 11.32 24.43
C SER A 192 2.12 12.42 23.45
N ILE A 193 1.16 12.15 22.56
CA ILE A 193 0.67 13.15 21.61
C ILE A 193 -0.43 13.99 22.27
N THR A 194 -0.20 15.29 22.31
CA THR A 194 -1.19 16.22 22.86
C THR A 194 -2.48 16.19 22.03
N TYR A 195 -3.60 15.92 22.68
CA TYR A 195 -4.91 16.05 22.06
C TYR A 195 -5.17 17.51 21.71
N SER A 196 -5.21 17.83 20.44
CA SER A 196 -5.41 19.19 19.95
C SER A 196 -6.24 19.18 18.69
N ALA A 197 -7.00 20.26 18.48
CA ALA A 197 -7.82 20.42 17.27
C ALA A 197 -6.99 20.44 15.97
N ALA A 198 -5.69 20.74 16.08
CA ALA A 198 -4.78 20.82 14.93
C ALA A 198 -4.11 19.47 14.57
N ASN A 199 -4.23 18.45 15.41
CA ASN A 199 -3.58 17.17 15.19
C ASN A 199 -4.54 16.15 14.55
N ASP A 200 -4.23 15.67 13.37
CA ASP A 200 -4.82 14.45 12.84
C ASP A 200 -4.03 13.23 13.34
N PHE A 201 -4.69 12.36 14.08
CA PHE A 201 -4.04 11.18 14.63
C PHE A 201 -3.83 10.08 13.59
N ALA A 202 -4.62 10.03 12.52
CA ALA A 202 -4.37 9.15 11.39
C ALA A 202 -3.05 9.51 10.65
N LEU A 203 -2.67 10.80 10.65
CA LEU A 203 -1.37 11.26 10.13
C LEU A 203 -0.21 10.99 11.10
N LYS A 204 -0.51 10.69 12.36
CA LYS A 204 0.51 10.38 13.39
C LYS A 204 0.68 8.87 13.59
N THR A 205 -0.32 8.08 13.29
CA THR A 205 -0.27 6.62 13.39
C THR A 205 0.38 6.04 12.15
N ALA A 206 1.40 5.20 12.32
CA ALA A 206 2.16 4.63 11.22
C ALA A 206 2.15 3.10 11.24
N ILE A 207 2.24 2.53 10.05
CA ILE A 207 2.25 1.09 9.81
C ILE A 207 3.44 0.76 8.91
N GLN A 208 4.08 -0.36 9.16
CA GLN A 208 5.16 -0.83 8.30
C GLN A 208 4.61 -1.40 6.98
N HIS A 209 5.20 -1.02 5.86
CA HIS A 209 4.82 -1.53 4.54
C HIS A 209 4.91 -3.05 4.44
N ARG A 210 5.83 -3.68 5.15
CA ARG A 210 6.00 -5.15 5.19
C ARG A 210 4.78 -5.91 5.74
N ALA A 211 3.84 -5.24 6.39
CA ALA A 211 2.55 -5.83 6.76
C ALA A 211 1.72 -6.22 5.52
N PHE A 212 2.04 -5.64 4.36
CA PHE A 212 1.25 -5.71 3.15
C PHE A 212 1.92 -6.49 2.01
N TYR A 213 3.08 -7.08 2.23
CA TYR A 213 3.72 -7.99 1.29
C TYR A 213 4.52 -9.07 2.02
N HIS A 214 4.80 -10.15 1.32
CA HIS A 214 5.73 -11.19 1.77
C HIS A 214 6.51 -11.72 0.57
N THR A 215 7.56 -12.48 0.85
CA THR A 215 8.31 -13.18 -0.20
C THR A 215 7.86 -14.63 -0.31
N ASP A 216 7.73 -15.13 -1.54
CA ASP A 216 7.49 -16.54 -1.79
C ASP A 216 8.77 -17.38 -1.56
N THR A 217 8.66 -18.68 -1.73
CA THR A 217 9.78 -19.61 -1.60
C THR A 217 10.89 -19.41 -2.62
N LYS A 218 10.65 -18.63 -3.69
CA LYS A 218 11.62 -18.29 -4.74
C LYS A 218 12.22 -16.90 -4.57
N GLY A 219 11.82 -16.18 -3.50
CA GLY A 219 12.28 -14.82 -3.25
C GLY A 219 11.48 -13.71 -3.97
N ASN A 220 10.41 -14.06 -4.70
CA ASN A 220 9.57 -13.06 -5.33
C ASN A 220 8.67 -12.39 -4.31
N TYR A 221 8.44 -11.09 -4.47
CA TYR A 221 7.48 -10.36 -3.64
C TYR A 221 6.06 -10.71 -4.04
N ILE A 222 5.27 -11.10 -3.07
CA ILE A 222 3.82 -11.27 -3.18
C ILE A 222 3.17 -10.12 -2.42
N TYR A 223 2.45 -9.28 -3.14
CA TYR A 223 1.81 -8.09 -2.60
C TYR A 223 0.35 -8.36 -2.29
N LYS A 224 -0.16 -7.74 -1.25
CA LYS A 224 -1.61 -7.64 -1.05
C LYS A 224 -2.20 -6.71 -2.10
N SER A 225 -3.49 -6.89 -2.39
CA SER A 225 -4.22 -5.90 -3.17
C SER A 225 -4.40 -4.60 -2.36
N CYS A 226 -4.59 -3.48 -3.05
CA CYS A 226 -4.93 -2.22 -2.39
C CYS A 226 -6.20 -2.34 -1.55
N TYR A 227 -7.19 -3.11 -2.02
CA TYR A 227 -8.40 -3.39 -1.26
C TYR A 227 -8.10 -4.11 0.06
N ASP A 228 -7.25 -5.16 0.03
CA ASP A 228 -6.86 -5.88 1.25
C ASP A 228 -6.13 -5.00 2.25
N VAL A 229 -5.27 -4.10 1.77
CA VAL A 229 -4.57 -3.12 2.62
C VAL A 229 -5.57 -2.21 3.32
N LEU A 230 -6.52 -1.64 2.58
CA LEU A 230 -7.57 -0.79 3.14
C LEU A 230 -8.45 -1.55 4.14
N ASN A 231 -8.81 -2.79 3.81
CA ASN A 231 -9.59 -3.65 4.67
C ASN A 231 -8.88 -3.94 6.00
N ILE A 232 -7.59 -4.29 5.95
CA ILE A 232 -6.76 -4.54 7.14
C ILE A 232 -6.67 -3.29 8.01
N ILE A 233 -6.40 -2.12 7.44
CA ILE A 233 -6.28 -0.86 8.17
C ILE A 233 -7.61 -0.51 8.86
N CYS A 234 -8.70 -0.55 8.12
CA CYS A 234 -10.03 -0.23 8.66
C CYS A 234 -10.43 -1.17 9.78
N THR A 235 -10.23 -2.48 9.59
CA THR A 235 -10.57 -3.50 10.59
C THR A 235 -9.76 -3.35 11.87
N ALA A 236 -8.45 -3.13 11.74
CA ALA A 236 -7.56 -3.00 12.89
C ALA A 236 -7.82 -1.73 13.72
N LEU A 237 -8.29 -0.67 13.09
CA LEU A 237 -8.53 0.63 13.73
C LEU A 237 -10.01 0.89 14.05
N GLY A 238 -10.89 -0.10 13.86
CA GLY A 238 -12.33 0.05 14.08
C GLY A 238 -12.95 1.15 13.22
N ALA A 239 -12.45 1.31 12.00
CA ALA A 239 -12.85 2.36 11.08
C ALA A 239 -13.58 1.81 9.85
N ARG A 240 -14.22 2.69 9.12
CA ARG A 240 -14.84 2.43 7.82
C ARG A 240 -14.30 3.34 6.75
N LEU A 241 -14.16 2.79 5.55
CA LEU A 241 -13.90 3.56 4.34
C LEU A 241 -15.14 3.55 3.45
N ILE A 242 -15.62 4.74 3.08
CA ILE A 242 -16.79 4.90 2.22
C ILE A 242 -16.55 6.04 1.22
N PHE A 243 -16.97 5.83 -0.04
CA PHE A 243 -16.99 6.90 -1.03
C PHE A 243 -18.31 7.66 -0.94
N SER A 244 -18.26 8.91 -0.55
CA SER A 244 -19.46 9.70 -0.29
C SER A 244 -19.21 11.19 -0.57
N GLY A 245 -20.10 11.82 -1.34
CA GLY A 245 -19.99 13.24 -1.65
C GLY A 245 -18.76 13.63 -2.47
N SER A 246 -18.30 12.75 -3.35
CA SER A 246 -17.10 12.86 -4.19
C SER A 246 -15.74 12.61 -3.52
N GLN A 247 -15.70 12.29 -2.26
CA GLN A 247 -14.47 12.00 -1.53
C GLN A 247 -14.55 10.64 -0.82
N TYR A 248 -13.38 10.08 -0.48
CA TYR A 248 -13.28 8.94 0.40
C TYR A 248 -13.25 9.40 1.85
N TRP A 249 -14.03 8.75 2.69
CA TRP A 249 -14.11 9.03 4.11
C TRP A 249 -13.58 7.85 4.91
N PHE A 250 -12.54 8.09 5.69
CA PHE A 250 -12.02 7.16 6.68
C PHE A 250 -12.52 7.57 8.06
N ILE A 251 -13.48 6.82 8.60
CA ILE A 251 -14.24 7.22 9.79
C ILE A 251 -14.17 6.11 10.83
N GLN A 252 -13.71 6.43 12.03
CA GLN A 252 -13.89 5.54 13.17
C GLN A 252 -15.37 5.49 13.57
N VAL A 253 -15.93 4.28 13.65
CA VAL A 253 -17.38 4.10 13.85
C VAL A 253 -17.85 4.66 15.19
N ASN A 254 -17.01 4.58 16.22
CA ASN A 254 -17.34 5.09 17.54
C ASN A 254 -17.36 6.63 17.63
N GLU A 255 -16.82 7.35 16.64
CA GLU A 255 -16.86 8.82 16.61
C GLU A 255 -18.28 9.38 16.56
N TYR A 256 -19.20 8.71 15.90
CA TYR A 256 -20.58 9.16 15.81
C TYR A 256 -21.27 9.34 17.14
N ASN A 257 -20.68 8.88 18.22
CA ASN A 257 -21.23 8.87 19.56
C ASN A 257 -20.61 9.90 20.51
N ASN A 258 -19.61 10.61 20.05
CA ASN A 258 -18.94 11.62 20.86
C ASN A 258 -19.88 12.80 21.17
N SER A 259 -19.77 13.32 22.37
CA SER A 259 -20.37 14.58 22.78
C SER A 259 -19.28 15.64 23.02
N PRO A 260 -19.32 16.81 22.41
CA PRO A 260 -20.38 17.33 21.53
C PRO A 260 -20.39 16.66 20.15
N LYS A 261 -21.53 16.67 19.48
CA LYS A 261 -21.73 16.01 18.17
C LYS A 261 -21.00 16.66 17.01
N THR A 262 -20.40 17.81 17.22
CA THR A 262 -19.55 18.46 16.24
C THR A 262 -18.19 17.79 16.21
N HIS A 263 -17.93 17.07 15.15
CA HIS A 263 -16.70 16.34 14.95
C HIS A 263 -15.74 17.13 14.09
N ARG A 264 -14.47 17.10 14.48
CA ARG A 264 -13.39 17.59 13.62
C ARG A 264 -12.98 16.51 12.65
N TYR A 265 -12.66 16.92 11.45
CA TYR A 265 -12.10 16.06 10.43
C TYR A 265 -11.02 16.79 9.64
N PHE A 266 -10.23 16.03 8.92
CA PHE A 266 -9.11 16.54 8.12
C PHE A 266 -9.29 16.15 6.67
N LYS A 267 -8.71 16.93 5.77
CA LYS A 267 -8.79 16.74 4.33
C LYS A 267 -7.39 16.59 3.75
N TYR A 268 -7.21 15.61 2.89
CA TYR A 268 -5.94 15.32 2.25
C TYR A 268 -6.07 15.32 0.74
N LYS A 269 -5.10 15.94 0.06
CA LYS A 269 -4.89 15.79 -1.37
C LYS A 269 -4.15 14.48 -1.64
N ALA A 270 -4.03 14.12 -2.91
CA ALA A 270 -3.49 12.83 -3.34
C ALA A 270 -2.09 12.48 -2.80
N PHE A 271 -1.24 13.46 -2.62
CA PHE A 271 0.15 13.24 -2.18
C PHE A 271 0.37 13.38 -0.66
N GLY A 272 -0.72 13.40 0.10
CA GLY A 272 -0.64 13.52 1.56
C GLY A 272 -0.62 14.95 2.08
N ASP A 273 -0.68 15.93 1.19
CA ASP A 273 -0.77 17.34 1.58
C ASP A 273 -2.09 17.59 2.30
N GLN A 274 -2.00 17.91 3.58
CA GLN A 274 -3.15 18.29 4.38
C GLN A 274 -3.65 19.67 3.93
N VAL A 275 -4.94 19.76 3.60
CA VAL A 275 -5.58 21.05 3.35
C VAL A 275 -5.57 21.84 4.66
N SER A 276 -4.99 23.03 4.63
CA SER A 276 -4.84 23.87 5.83
C SER A 276 -6.18 24.24 6.45
N GLY A 277 -6.27 24.14 7.76
CA GLY A 277 -7.45 24.48 8.56
C GLY A 277 -8.00 23.30 9.36
N THR A 278 -8.79 23.64 10.37
CA THR A 278 -9.58 22.65 11.12
C THR A 278 -10.99 22.68 10.56
N PHE A 279 -11.46 21.53 10.06
CA PHE A 279 -12.82 21.39 9.58
C PHE A 279 -13.63 20.75 10.69
N THR A 280 -14.80 21.32 10.95
CA THR A 280 -15.77 20.76 11.89
C THR A 280 -17.10 20.64 11.20
N ASP A 281 -17.77 19.52 11.37
CA ASP A 281 -19.11 19.30 10.87
C ASP A 281 -19.89 18.43 11.84
N ASP A 282 -21.20 18.50 11.71
CA ASP A 282 -22.11 17.72 12.51
C ASP A 282 -22.49 16.45 11.73
N PHE A 283 -21.75 15.39 11.95
CA PHE A 283 -21.96 14.11 11.25
C PHE A 283 -23.20 13.34 11.73
N THR A 284 -23.90 13.85 12.76
CA THR A 284 -24.99 13.13 13.42
C THR A 284 -26.37 13.79 13.28
N LEU A 285 -26.51 14.83 12.47
CA LEU A 285 -27.65 15.72 12.53
C LEU A 285 -28.69 15.58 11.44
N LEU A 286 -28.81 14.47 10.79
CA LEU A 286 -30.00 14.27 9.98
C LEU A 286 -31.07 13.59 10.83
N ASN A 287 -31.92 14.42 11.47
CA ASN A 287 -33.01 13.94 12.28
C ASN A 287 -34.10 13.32 11.39
N LEU A 288 -34.31 12.01 11.51
CA LEU A 288 -35.32 11.29 10.78
C LEU A 288 -36.66 11.38 11.56
N GLN A 289 -37.65 12.11 11.04
CA GLN A 289 -38.94 12.25 11.67
C GLN A 289 -40.09 11.92 10.73
N SER A 290 -41.23 11.63 11.33
CA SER A 290 -42.51 11.48 10.63
C SER A 290 -43.23 12.81 10.41
N ASN A 291 -42.70 13.96 10.86
CA ASN A 291 -43.34 15.27 10.79
C ASN A 291 -42.57 16.21 9.85
N LEU A 292 -43.24 16.81 8.90
CA LEU A 292 -42.72 17.68 7.85
C LEU A 292 -42.09 18.99 8.33
N ASN A 293 -42.41 19.45 9.54
CA ASN A 293 -42.16 20.85 9.90
C ASN A 293 -40.79 21.16 10.52
N THR A 294 -39.98 20.18 10.88
CA THR A 294 -38.74 20.43 11.65
C THR A 294 -37.54 19.56 11.23
N SER A 295 -37.69 18.63 10.27
CA SER A 295 -36.66 17.64 9.97
C SER A 295 -36.06 17.82 8.58
N LYS A 296 -34.79 17.43 8.43
CA LYS A 296 -34.10 17.36 7.15
C LYS A 296 -34.46 16.08 6.37
N LEU A 297 -34.92 15.05 7.07
CA LEU A 297 -35.33 13.76 6.52
C LEU A 297 -36.75 13.42 6.93
N LEU A 298 -37.59 13.06 5.97
CA LEU A 298 -38.94 12.57 6.19
C LEU A 298 -38.96 11.03 6.09
N ARG A 299 -39.36 10.38 7.18
CA ARG A 299 -39.61 8.93 7.15
C ARG A 299 -40.88 8.66 6.35
N LEU A 300 -40.78 7.72 5.42
CA LEU A 300 -41.87 7.20 4.64
C LEU A 300 -42.46 5.93 5.27
N SER A 301 -43.60 5.47 4.77
CA SER A 301 -44.19 4.18 5.18
C SER A 301 -43.34 3.01 4.69
N GLY A 302 -43.22 1.98 5.50
CA GLY A 302 -42.40 0.82 5.26
C GLY A 302 -41.24 0.76 6.24
N GLY A 303 -40.27 -0.14 5.93
CA GLY A 303 -39.16 -0.43 6.82
C GLY A 303 -39.52 -1.33 7.99
N ARG A 304 -38.52 -1.95 8.57
CA ARG A 304 -38.69 -2.93 9.66
C ARG A 304 -37.68 -2.64 10.77
N TRP A 305 -38.11 -2.95 12.00
CA TRP A 305 -37.18 -3.05 13.11
C TRP A 305 -36.69 -4.49 13.25
N SER A 306 -35.44 -4.65 13.47
CA SER A 306 -34.80 -5.93 13.71
C SER A 306 -33.72 -5.77 14.77
N TYR A 307 -33.10 -6.86 15.17
CA TYR A 307 -31.97 -6.85 16.08
C TYR A 307 -30.85 -7.69 15.51
N TYR A 308 -29.63 -7.20 15.59
CA TYR A 308 -28.48 -8.05 15.53
C TYR A 308 -28.38 -8.85 16.83
N SER A 309 -28.12 -10.13 16.71
CA SER A 309 -27.80 -10.95 17.87
C SER A 309 -26.54 -10.43 18.57
N ALA A 310 -26.50 -10.59 19.89
CA ALA A 310 -25.28 -10.36 20.63
C ALA A 310 -24.15 -11.25 20.08
N LEU A 311 -22.91 -10.79 20.11
CA LEU A 311 -21.77 -11.67 19.84
C LEU A 311 -21.61 -12.68 20.96
N LYS A 312 -21.35 -13.92 20.61
CA LYS A 312 -21.00 -14.99 21.58
C LYS A 312 -19.57 -14.77 22.09
N ASN A 313 -18.64 -14.61 21.17
CA ASN A 313 -17.24 -14.33 21.45
C ASN A 313 -16.62 -13.52 20.30
N THR A 314 -15.45 -13.00 20.56
CA THR A 314 -14.58 -12.42 19.55
C THR A 314 -13.16 -12.87 19.79
N ILE A 315 -12.47 -13.19 18.72
CA ILE A 315 -11.07 -13.57 18.75
C ILE A 315 -10.30 -12.51 17.94
N LEU A 316 -9.41 -11.81 18.62
CA LEU A 316 -8.47 -10.90 17.95
C LEU A 316 -7.11 -11.59 17.85
N ARG A 317 -6.64 -11.81 16.62
CA ARG A 317 -5.32 -12.36 16.36
C ARG A 317 -4.43 -11.26 15.81
N TYR A 318 -3.32 -10.99 16.50
CA TYR A 318 -2.30 -10.07 16.06
C TYR A 318 -1.10 -10.85 15.57
N ASN A 319 -0.79 -10.70 14.28
CA ASN A 319 0.36 -11.36 13.67
C ASN A 319 1.51 -10.35 13.60
N TYR A 320 2.32 -10.33 14.64
CA TYR A 320 3.51 -9.50 14.67
C TYR A 320 4.60 -10.16 13.81
N ASN A 321 5.20 -9.42 12.93
CA ASN A 321 6.44 -9.68 12.21
C ASN A 321 7.10 -11.05 12.48
N ALA A 322 6.51 -12.11 11.91
CA ALA A 322 7.04 -13.47 12.07
C ALA A 322 8.50 -13.53 11.61
N LYS A 323 9.28 -14.38 12.25
CA LYS A 323 10.58 -14.81 11.74
C LYS A 323 10.44 -15.13 10.26
N ARG A 324 11.28 -14.54 9.43
CA ARG A 324 11.28 -14.80 8.00
C ARG A 324 12.55 -15.52 7.60
N ASN A 325 12.39 -16.65 6.97
CA ASN A 325 13.47 -17.21 6.18
C ASN A 325 13.53 -16.46 4.84
N LEU A 326 14.47 -15.54 4.73
CA LEU A 326 14.65 -14.72 3.54
C LEU A 326 15.24 -15.49 2.35
N MET A 327 15.66 -16.75 2.58
CA MET A 327 16.24 -17.63 1.58
C MET A 327 15.41 -18.90 1.37
N ALA A 328 14.19 -18.99 1.85
CA ALA A 328 13.36 -20.17 1.73
C ALA A 328 13.21 -20.62 0.28
N GLY A 329 13.54 -21.88 0.01
CA GLY A 329 13.42 -22.49 -1.31
C GLY A 329 14.51 -22.09 -2.32
N ILE A 330 15.48 -21.27 -1.93
CA ILE A 330 16.58 -20.89 -2.81
C ILE A 330 17.69 -21.92 -2.71
N VAL A 331 17.99 -22.55 -3.84
CA VAL A 331 19.15 -23.43 -4.03
C VAL A 331 20.11 -22.73 -4.99
N TYR A 332 21.33 -22.49 -4.55
CA TYR A 332 22.35 -21.82 -5.36
C TYR A 332 23.28 -22.84 -5.98
N ASN A 333 23.29 -22.90 -7.30
CA ASN A 333 24.23 -23.73 -8.11
C ASN A 333 25.14 -22.80 -8.87
N TYR A 334 26.46 -23.02 -8.72
CA TYR A 334 27.50 -22.28 -9.43
C TYR A 334 28.51 -23.20 -10.03
N ILE A 335 28.86 -22.93 -11.27
CA ILE A 335 29.98 -23.52 -11.98
C ILE A 335 31.05 -22.46 -12.05
N THR A 336 32.30 -22.86 -11.91
CA THR A 336 33.51 -22.01 -11.80
C THR A 336 33.55 -20.73 -12.58
N ASN A 337 34.30 -19.79 -12.04
CA ASN A 337 34.57 -18.44 -12.53
C ASN A 337 33.39 -17.48 -12.46
N ASN A 338 32.33 -17.87 -11.80
CA ASN A 338 31.23 -16.95 -11.52
C ASN A 338 31.54 -16.03 -10.32
N ASP A 339 31.04 -14.81 -10.41
CA ASP A 339 31.20 -13.77 -9.38
C ASP A 339 30.46 -14.06 -8.06
N GLY A 340 29.95 -15.28 -7.92
CA GLY A 340 29.30 -15.74 -6.69
C GLY A 340 27.78 -15.64 -6.69
N SER A 341 27.18 -16.08 -5.59
CA SER A 341 25.75 -15.95 -5.31
C SER A 341 25.48 -14.72 -4.47
N THR A 342 24.50 -13.94 -4.88
CA THR A 342 24.04 -12.78 -4.14
C THR A 342 22.57 -12.95 -3.77
N VAL A 343 22.25 -12.78 -2.49
CA VAL A 343 20.87 -12.66 -2.00
C VAL A 343 20.68 -11.27 -1.47
N GLN A 344 19.66 -10.59 -1.97
CA GLN A 344 19.25 -9.30 -1.49
C GLN A 344 17.95 -9.46 -0.72
N THR A 345 17.91 -8.97 0.50
CA THR A 345 16.70 -8.94 1.30
C THR A 345 15.81 -7.76 0.85
N GLY A 346 14.52 -7.79 1.17
CA GLY A 346 13.76 -6.56 1.25
C GLY A 346 14.24 -5.68 2.40
N THR A 347 13.66 -4.51 2.55
CA THR A 347 14.03 -3.59 3.65
C THR A 347 13.76 -4.26 5.00
N LEU A 348 14.79 -4.34 5.82
CA LEU A 348 14.73 -4.77 7.21
C LEU A 348 14.81 -3.52 8.09
N ASP A 349 13.97 -3.46 9.09
CA ASP A 349 13.85 -2.30 9.96
C ASP A 349 14.64 -2.51 11.25
N ALA A 350 15.59 -1.64 11.51
CA ALA A 350 16.45 -1.66 12.69
C ALA A 350 16.01 -0.66 13.79
N THR A 351 14.82 -0.09 13.69
CA THR A 351 14.32 0.85 14.70
C THR A 351 14.08 0.20 16.07
N SER A 352 13.93 -1.13 16.09
CA SER A 352 14.00 -1.89 17.35
C SER A 352 15.44 -2.27 17.66
N PRO A 353 15.94 -2.02 18.89
CA PRO A 353 17.28 -2.46 19.30
C PRO A 353 17.43 -3.98 19.32
N GLU A 354 16.35 -4.71 19.17
CA GLU A 354 16.31 -6.18 19.19
C GLU A 354 16.24 -6.81 17.80
N ALA A 355 16.17 -6.00 16.72
CA ALA A 355 16.17 -6.52 15.37
C ALA A 355 17.48 -7.27 15.06
N LYS A 356 17.37 -8.52 14.64
CA LYS A 356 18.51 -9.43 14.52
C LYS A 356 18.48 -10.21 13.22
N LEU A 357 19.66 -10.59 12.78
CA LEU A 357 19.90 -11.43 11.61
C LEU A 357 20.72 -12.66 11.99
N SER A 358 20.34 -13.84 11.53
CA SER A 358 21.11 -15.06 11.68
C SER A 358 21.12 -15.86 10.37
N TYR A 359 22.12 -16.72 10.19
CA TYR A 359 22.22 -17.54 8.99
C TYR A 359 22.68 -18.95 9.32
N THR A 360 22.13 -19.92 8.58
CA THR A 360 22.60 -21.29 8.50
C THR A 360 22.45 -21.80 7.07
N GLY A 361 23.45 -22.54 6.58
CA GLY A 361 23.43 -23.17 5.27
C GLY A 361 24.44 -24.29 5.17
N ILE A 362 24.29 -25.14 4.15
CA ILE A 362 25.17 -26.23 3.86
C ILE A 362 25.81 -26.01 2.49
N LEU A 363 27.14 -25.89 2.47
CA LEU A 363 27.94 -25.77 1.25
C LEU A 363 28.33 -27.12 0.78
N TYR A 364 28.02 -27.44 -0.48
CA TYR A 364 28.52 -28.57 -1.23
C TYR A 364 29.37 -28.05 -2.34
N GLN A 365 30.46 -28.78 -2.66
CA GLN A 365 31.35 -28.47 -3.78
C GLN A 365 31.90 -29.73 -4.40
N ARG A 366 32.18 -29.69 -5.71
CA ARG A 366 32.90 -30.73 -6.43
C ARG A 366 33.78 -30.13 -7.52
N SER A 367 34.92 -30.70 -7.77
CA SER A 367 35.71 -30.39 -8.94
C SER A 367 35.14 -31.14 -10.14
N LEU A 368 34.96 -30.47 -11.26
CA LEU A 368 34.55 -31.05 -12.53
C LEU A 368 35.76 -31.26 -13.49
N SER A 369 36.90 -30.70 -13.13
CA SER A 369 38.12 -30.84 -13.94
C SER A 369 38.88 -32.12 -13.59
N THR A 370 39.31 -32.85 -14.60
CA THR A 370 40.26 -33.92 -14.42
C THR A 370 41.66 -33.32 -14.23
N ALA A 371 42.22 -33.44 -13.05
CA ALA A 371 43.61 -33.08 -12.82
C ALA A 371 44.52 -34.03 -13.62
N GLY A 372 45.57 -33.48 -14.23
CA GLY A 372 46.61 -34.29 -14.92
C GLY A 372 47.32 -35.28 -13.98
N PRO A 373 48.21 -36.09 -14.47
CA PRO A 373 48.81 -37.17 -13.71
C PRO A 373 49.68 -36.65 -12.56
N GLY A 374 49.08 -36.59 -11.39
CA GLY A 374 49.71 -36.17 -10.14
C GLY A 374 48.64 -35.56 -9.22
N PHE A 375 48.40 -36.22 -8.11
CA PHE A 375 47.47 -35.71 -7.09
C PHE A 375 48.11 -34.47 -6.43
N VAL A 376 47.46 -33.34 -6.56
CA VAL A 376 47.83 -32.11 -5.86
C VAL A 376 46.70 -31.76 -4.90
N PRO A 377 46.94 -31.65 -3.60
CA PRO A 377 45.95 -31.20 -2.64
C PRO A 377 45.52 -29.78 -2.98
N HIS A 378 44.22 -29.55 -2.96
CA HIS A 378 43.64 -28.25 -3.25
C HIS A 378 42.88 -27.72 -2.06
N MET A 379 43.06 -26.44 -1.79
CA MET A 379 42.29 -25.70 -0.80
C MET A 379 41.38 -24.71 -1.51
N PHE A 380 40.10 -24.80 -1.27
CA PHE A 380 39.13 -23.89 -1.82
C PHE A 380 38.87 -22.75 -0.83
N VAL A 381 38.99 -21.52 -1.29
CA VAL A 381 38.81 -20.31 -0.49
C VAL A 381 37.55 -19.59 -0.96
N TYR A 382 36.61 -19.47 -0.07
CA TYR A 382 35.38 -18.69 -0.31
C TYR A 382 35.41 -17.38 0.42
N ALA A 383 34.96 -16.33 -0.25
CA ALA A 383 34.73 -15.03 0.37
C ALA A 383 33.24 -14.82 0.59
N VAL A 384 32.87 -14.35 1.77
CA VAL A 384 31.50 -14.01 2.11
C VAL A 384 31.42 -12.55 2.55
N LYS A 385 30.46 -11.85 2.00
CA LYS A 385 30.16 -10.48 2.37
C LYS A 385 28.70 -10.38 2.83
N VAL A 386 28.48 -9.72 3.96
CA VAL A 386 27.16 -9.26 4.37
C VAL A 386 27.24 -7.75 4.56
N ALA A 387 26.43 -7.02 3.85
CA ALA A 387 26.43 -5.56 3.89
C ALA A 387 25.01 -5.02 4.03
N SER A 388 24.86 -3.91 4.75
CA SER A 388 23.64 -3.11 4.75
C SER A 388 23.60 -2.22 3.52
N ILE A 389 22.42 -2.10 2.90
CA ILE A 389 22.17 -1.21 1.77
C ILE A 389 21.15 -0.17 2.20
N ILE A 390 21.52 1.10 2.08
CA ILE A 390 20.65 2.22 2.41
C ILE A 390 20.49 3.14 1.21
N ASP A 391 19.43 3.92 1.21
CA ASP A 391 19.21 4.90 0.16
C ASP A 391 20.32 5.99 0.20
N ALA A 392 21.01 6.14 -0.92
CA ALA A 392 21.88 7.28 -1.20
C ALA A 392 21.10 8.38 -1.94
N ILE A 393 20.28 7.96 -2.90
CA ILE A 393 19.28 8.81 -3.56
C ILE A 393 17.98 8.02 -3.45
N PRO A 394 17.03 8.45 -2.60
CA PRO A 394 15.73 7.81 -2.48
C PRO A 394 14.97 7.86 -3.81
N LEU A 395 13.89 7.12 -3.92
CA LEU A 395 13.05 7.16 -5.12
C LEU A 395 12.64 8.60 -5.42
N GLN A 396 13.02 9.07 -6.61
CA GLN A 396 12.98 10.49 -6.94
C GLN A 396 11.65 10.96 -7.51
N THR A 397 11.22 12.13 -7.04
CA THR A 397 10.25 13.02 -7.68
C THR A 397 10.93 14.17 -8.45
N PHE A 398 12.26 14.15 -8.57
CA PHE A 398 13.11 15.11 -9.31
C PHE A 398 12.92 16.58 -8.91
N SER A 399 12.74 16.83 -7.60
CA SER A 399 12.57 18.20 -7.09
C SER A 399 13.74 19.12 -7.48
N PRO A 400 13.47 20.35 -7.95
CA PRO A 400 14.53 21.34 -8.24
C PRO A 400 15.37 21.73 -7.01
N THR A 401 14.91 21.44 -5.80
CA THR A 401 15.70 21.66 -4.56
C THR A 401 16.86 20.66 -4.46
N ASP A 402 16.68 19.46 -4.97
CA ASP A 402 17.66 18.38 -4.86
C ASP A 402 18.53 18.25 -6.10
N TRP A 403 18.08 18.82 -7.21
CA TRP A 403 18.73 18.72 -8.51
C TRP A 403 19.15 20.06 -9.07
N THR A 404 20.29 20.08 -9.78
CA THR A 404 20.69 21.19 -10.64
C THR A 404 20.49 20.78 -12.09
N PHE A 405 19.66 21.52 -12.81
CA PHE A 405 19.35 21.28 -14.21
C PHE A 405 20.11 22.25 -15.14
N GLY A 406 20.92 21.68 -16.01
CA GLY A 406 21.57 22.41 -17.08
C GLY A 406 20.70 22.52 -18.33
N SER A 407 21.27 23.08 -19.41
CA SER A 407 20.54 23.32 -20.65
C SER A 407 19.89 22.07 -21.24
N GLY A 408 18.57 22.17 -21.52
CA GLY A 408 17.77 21.07 -22.06
C GLY A 408 17.25 20.07 -21.05
N TRP A 409 17.46 20.29 -19.75
CA TRP A 409 16.92 19.48 -18.67
C TRP A 409 15.83 20.25 -17.90
N SER A 410 14.77 19.56 -17.56
CA SER A 410 13.66 20.11 -16.76
C SER A 410 12.95 19.01 -15.99
N GLU A 411 12.27 19.39 -14.93
CA GLU A 411 11.32 18.54 -14.22
C GLU A 411 9.91 18.97 -14.55
N LEU A 412 9.00 18.01 -14.73
CA LEU A 412 7.58 18.23 -14.87
C LEU A 412 6.82 17.01 -14.35
N SER A 413 5.88 17.24 -13.44
CA SER A 413 4.99 16.19 -12.88
C SER A 413 5.75 14.98 -12.30
N GLY A 414 6.83 15.26 -11.56
CA GLY A 414 7.63 14.22 -10.91
C GLY A 414 8.51 13.38 -11.84
N LYS A 415 8.64 13.80 -13.11
CA LYS A 415 9.52 13.16 -14.09
C LYS A 415 10.61 14.13 -14.54
N LEU A 416 11.76 13.57 -14.89
CA LEU A 416 12.88 14.35 -15.42
C LEU A 416 12.88 14.24 -16.95
N PHE A 417 12.89 15.38 -17.62
CA PHE A 417 12.91 15.50 -19.09
C PHE A 417 14.25 16.01 -19.57
N ALA A 418 14.77 15.34 -20.58
CA ALA A 418 15.87 15.80 -21.41
C ALA A 418 15.32 16.10 -22.81
N VAL A 419 15.38 17.36 -23.25
CA VAL A 419 14.92 17.78 -24.60
C VAL A 419 16.10 18.37 -25.35
N VAL A 420 16.67 17.58 -26.26
CA VAL A 420 17.91 17.94 -26.98
C VAL A 420 18.98 18.44 -25.98
N ALA A 421 19.08 17.73 -24.84
CA ALA A 421 19.85 18.22 -23.71
C ALA A 421 21.35 18.26 -23.99
N SER A 422 21.96 19.42 -23.78
CA SER A 422 23.41 19.66 -23.91
C SER A 422 24.09 19.91 -22.56
N GLY A 423 23.30 20.20 -21.53
CA GLY A 423 23.76 20.36 -20.16
C GLY A 423 23.74 19.05 -19.37
N THR A 424 23.80 19.17 -18.06
CA THR A 424 23.78 18.05 -17.12
C THR A 424 22.58 18.18 -16.17
N ALA A 425 22.01 17.06 -15.74
CA ALA A 425 21.18 16.99 -14.53
C ALA A 425 22.01 16.34 -13.40
N GLN A 426 22.22 17.07 -12.33
CA GLN A 426 23.08 16.64 -11.23
C GLN A 426 22.30 16.62 -9.91
N TYR A 427 22.41 15.51 -9.15
CA TYR A 427 21.88 15.40 -7.80
C TYR A 427 22.84 16.04 -6.80
N ASN A 428 22.34 16.88 -5.89
CA ASN A 428 23.18 17.77 -5.07
C ASN A 428 23.31 17.33 -3.61
N THR A 429 22.31 16.68 -3.07
CA THR A 429 22.15 16.48 -1.63
C THR A 429 23.03 15.38 -1.06
N GLU A 430 23.39 14.36 -1.85
CA GLU A 430 24.21 13.25 -1.36
C GLU A 430 25.67 13.36 -1.78
N ASN A 431 26.56 13.06 -0.84
CA ASN A 431 27.99 12.95 -1.10
C ASN A 431 28.36 11.50 -1.42
N ILE A 432 28.81 11.28 -2.63
CA ILE A 432 29.29 9.96 -3.07
C ILE A 432 30.62 9.62 -2.38
N ILE A 433 30.69 8.44 -1.82
CA ILE A 433 31.88 7.93 -1.13
C ILE A 433 32.66 7.03 -2.09
N SER A 434 33.96 7.30 -2.28
CA SER A 434 34.84 6.44 -3.05
C SER A 434 35.08 5.10 -2.34
N GLY A 435 35.22 4.02 -3.09
CA GLY A 435 35.47 2.70 -2.55
C GLY A 435 34.23 1.97 -2.03
N LYS A 436 33.03 2.37 -2.46
CA LYS A 436 31.75 1.74 -2.10
C LYS A 436 31.01 1.23 -3.32
N TYR A 437 30.20 0.20 -3.11
CA TYR A 437 29.22 -0.22 -4.11
C TYR A 437 27.94 0.60 -4.00
N TYR A 438 27.42 0.96 -5.17
CA TYR A 438 26.13 1.62 -5.36
C TYR A 438 25.27 0.81 -6.31
N TYR A 439 23.99 0.75 -6.02
CA TYR A 439 22.98 0.04 -6.81
C TYR A 439 22.03 1.10 -7.38
N VAL A 440 22.06 1.26 -8.69
CA VAL A 440 21.29 2.29 -9.41
C VAL A 440 20.16 1.61 -10.15
N LYS A 441 18.94 1.93 -9.80
CA LYS A 441 17.74 1.56 -10.58
C LYS A 441 17.21 2.80 -11.27
N ILE A 442 17.09 2.74 -12.59
CA ILE A 442 16.63 3.86 -13.40
C ILE A 442 15.73 3.37 -14.53
N LYS A 443 14.58 4.03 -14.70
CA LYS A 443 13.65 3.78 -15.80
C LYS A 443 13.70 4.94 -16.79
N VAL A 444 14.01 4.62 -18.04
CA VAL A 444 14.27 5.59 -19.10
C VAL A 444 13.38 5.31 -20.29
N GLU A 445 12.70 6.33 -20.79
CA GLU A 445 12.05 6.38 -22.09
C GLU A 445 12.92 7.24 -23.00
N LEU A 446 13.73 6.59 -23.84
CA LEU A 446 14.67 7.27 -24.74
C LEU A 446 14.04 7.48 -26.11
N THR A 447 13.92 8.75 -26.55
CA THR A 447 13.38 9.10 -27.85
C THR A 447 14.49 9.24 -28.90
N SER A 448 15.64 9.80 -28.51
CA SER A 448 16.81 9.95 -29.41
C SER A 448 18.09 10.21 -28.63
N GLY A 449 19.24 9.92 -29.26
CA GLY A 449 20.57 10.12 -28.70
C GLY A 449 20.95 9.03 -27.70
N GLU A 450 21.96 9.30 -26.88
CA GLU A 450 22.47 8.42 -25.84
C GLU A 450 22.49 9.15 -24.51
N LEU A 451 21.90 8.51 -23.48
CA LEU A 451 21.92 9.01 -22.11
C LEU A 451 23.14 8.44 -21.38
N ARG A 452 23.97 9.31 -20.83
CA ARG A 452 25.10 8.93 -20.00
C ARG A 452 24.80 9.15 -18.52
N LEU A 453 24.96 8.09 -17.76
CA LEU A 453 24.90 8.09 -16.31
C LEU A 453 26.31 8.06 -15.74
N ARG A 454 26.66 8.98 -14.86
CA ARG A 454 27.96 9.03 -14.17
C ARG A 454 27.76 9.00 -12.66
N LEU A 455 28.51 8.15 -11.98
CA LEU A 455 28.48 8.03 -10.52
C LEU A 455 29.85 7.60 -10.01
N GLY A 456 30.45 8.38 -9.13
CA GLY A 456 31.69 8.00 -8.45
C GLY A 456 32.86 7.67 -9.37
N GLY A 457 32.99 8.39 -10.50
CA GLY A 457 34.02 8.15 -11.52
C GLY A 457 33.70 7.06 -12.55
N VAL A 458 32.59 6.35 -12.40
CA VAL A 458 32.13 5.31 -13.33
C VAL A 458 31.05 5.86 -14.26
N THR A 459 31.11 5.44 -15.51
CA THR A 459 30.15 5.84 -16.55
C THR A 459 29.39 4.64 -17.07
N LYS A 460 28.06 4.78 -17.22
CA LYS A 460 27.18 3.86 -17.93
C LYS A 460 26.47 4.60 -19.04
N ILE A 461 26.28 3.93 -20.20
CA ILE A 461 25.61 4.50 -21.38
C ILE A 461 24.32 3.74 -21.60
N ILE A 462 23.24 4.46 -21.78
CA ILE A 462 21.90 3.96 -22.05
C ILE A 462 21.54 4.37 -23.49
N THR A 463 21.31 3.37 -24.35
CA THR A 463 21.06 3.53 -25.78
C THR A 463 19.65 3.17 -26.21
N SER A 464 18.80 2.68 -25.30
CA SER A 464 17.42 2.30 -25.56
C SER A 464 16.51 2.62 -24.38
N SER A 465 15.21 2.62 -24.61
CA SER A 465 14.22 2.69 -23.52
C SER A 465 14.23 1.38 -22.71
N GLY A 466 14.03 1.49 -21.41
CA GLY A 466 13.97 0.31 -20.53
C GLY A 466 14.20 0.63 -19.07
N ASP A 467 14.12 -0.44 -18.27
CA ASP A 467 14.49 -0.44 -16.86
C ASP A 467 15.91 -0.96 -16.73
N TYR A 468 16.76 -0.19 -16.05
CA TYR A 468 18.19 -0.52 -15.90
C TYR A 468 18.53 -0.68 -14.43
N ASP A 469 19.32 -1.73 -14.13
CA ASP A 469 19.84 -2.02 -12.80
C ASP A 469 21.37 -2.15 -12.89
N TYR A 470 22.09 -1.24 -12.23
CA TYR A 470 23.54 -1.19 -12.26
C TYR A 470 24.14 -1.34 -10.87
N LYS A 471 25.08 -2.30 -10.72
CA LYS A 471 26.01 -2.36 -9.57
C LYS A 471 27.27 -1.60 -9.95
N ILE A 472 27.59 -0.50 -9.26
CA ILE A 472 28.70 0.41 -9.55
C ILE A 472 29.63 0.49 -8.35
N TYR A 473 30.90 0.12 -8.54
CA TYR A 473 31.96 0.37 -7.56
C TYR A 473 32.57 1.73 -7.84
N THR A 474 32.49 2.64 -6.89
CA THR A 474 32.94 4.04 -7.05
C THR A 474 34.44 4.18 -6.84
N THR A 475 35.12 4.89 -7.73
CA THR A 475 36.56 5.19 -7.66
C THR A 475 36.86 6.64 -7.31
N SER A 476 35.82 7.47 -7.22
CA SER A 476 35.95 8.90 -6.87
C SER A 476 34.68 9.38 -6.13
N THR A 477 34.70 10.62 -5.70
CA THR A 477 33.57 11.30 -5.03
C THR A 477 32.66 12.07 -6.00
N GLN A 478 32.74 11.78 -7.32
CA GLN A 478 31.89 12.42 -8.33
C GLN A 478 30.43 12.15 -8.07
N LYS A 479 29.63 13.22 -8.00
CA LYS A 479 28.18 13.15 -7.79
C LYS A 479 27.47 12.36 -8.88
N PHE A 480 26.22 12.01 -8.64
CA PHE A 480 25.36 11.41 -9.65
C PHE A 480 25.00 12.46 -10.70
N ILE A 481 25.27 12.16 -11.95
CA ILE A 481 25.07 13.05 -13.09
C ILE A 481 24.48 12.29 -14.25
N LEU A 482 23.46 12.89 -14.88
CA LEU A 482 22.92 12.48 -16.17
C LEU A 482 23.30 13.53 -17.22
N ASP A 483 23.82 13.11 -18.36
CA ASP A 483 24.13 14.00 -19.48
C ASP A 483 24.07 13.29 -20.84
N SER A 484 24.39 14.00 -21.91
CA SER A 484 24.42 13.48 -23.28
C SER A 484 25.86 13.38 -23.80
N ILE A 485 26.17 12.29 -24.49
CA ILE A 485 27.51 12.05 -25.06
C ILE A 485 27.60 12.49 -26.50
N SER A 486 26.55 12.24 -27.28
CA SER A 486 26.63 12.15 -28.73
C SER A 486 25.85 13.25 -29.46
N THR A 487 26.05 13.29 -30.76
CA THR A 487 25.16 13.97 -31.70
C THR A 487 24.42 12.88 -32.49
N PRO A 488 23.08 12.79 -32.43
CA PRO A 488 22.16 13.75 -31.82
C PRO A 488 22.20 13.82 -30.29
N LYS A 489 21.88 14.99 -29.74
CA LYS A 489 21.74 15.20 -28.30
C LYS A 489 20.56 14.38 -27.74
N VAL A 490 20.67 14.00 -26.48
CA VAL A 490 19.67 13.14 -25.84
C VAL A 490 18.30 13.82 -25.73
N THR A 491 17.26 13.09 -26.11
CA THR A 491 15.88 13.37 -25.80
C THR A 491 15.32 12.15 -25.09
N ALA A 492 14.98 12.30 -23.80
CA ALA A 492 14.54 11.20 -22.95
C ALA A 492 13.64 11.68 -21.82
N THR A 493 12.82 10.77 -21.30
CA THR A 493 12.08 10.94 -20.04
C THR A 493 12.59 9.92 -19.03
N ILE A 494 13.01 10.37 -17.86
CA ILE A 494 13.35 9.52 -16.74
C ILE A 494 12.14 9.51 -15.80
N THR A 495 11.49 8.37 -15.68
CA THR A 495 10.25 8.21 -14.91
C THR A 495 10.50 7.73 -13.49
N SER A 496 11.66 7.08 -13.26
CA SER A 496 12.04 6.56 -11.94
C SER A 496 13.56 6.54 -11.81
N LEU A 497 14.05 6.91 -10.64
CA LEU A 497 15.45 6.80 -10.24
C LEU A 497 15.56 6.52 -8.75
N GLN A 498 16.32 5.50 -8.39
CA GLN A 498 16.73 5.23 -7.02
C GLN A 498 18.19 4.82 -7.01
N VAL A 499 18.96 5.32 -6.05
CA VAL A 499 20.35 4.91 -5.84
C VAL A 499 20.52 4.48 -4.40
N LYS A 500 20.98 3.26 -4.19
CA LYS A 500 21.30 2.71 -2.87
C LYS A 500 22.81 2.54 -2.75
N LYS A 501 23.35 2.62 -1.53
CA LYS A 501 24.78 2.41 -1.24
C LYS A 501 24.99 1.36 -0.17
N GLU A 502 26.06 0.60 -0.27
CA GLU A 502 26.54 -0.21 0.85
C GLU A 502 27.08 0.70 1.95
N SER A 503 26.49 0.60 3.13
CA SER A 503 26.80 1.48 4.27
C SER A 503 27.72 0.80 5.27
N LYS A 504 27.31 -0.37 5.76
CA LYS A 504 28.05 -1.12 6.78
C LYS A 504 28.26 -2.55 6.35
N TYR A 505 29.38 -3.12 6.76
CA TYR A 505 29.78 -4.50 6.46
C TYR A 505 29.92 -5.28 7.75
N LEU A 506 29.47 -6.52 7.73
CA LEU A 506 29.62 -7.43 8.83
C LEU A 506 31.06 -7.92 8.89
N LYS A 507 31.75 -7.62 9.96
CA LYS A 507 33.08 -8.14 10.30
C LYS A 507 32.97 -9.23 11.33
N ARG A 508 33.61 -10.38 11.06
CA ARG A 508 33.61 -11.52 11.96
C ARG A 508 34.97 -12.17 12.08
N ASN A 509 35.22 -12.73 13.26
CA ASN A 509 36.30 -13.64 13.46
C ASN A 509 35.81 -15.08 13.25
N ILE A 510 36.62 -15.89 12.60
CA ILE A 510 36.33 -17.30 12.34
C ILE A 510 37.00 -18.13 13.44
N THR A 511 36.18 -18.92 14.13
CA THR A 511 36.68 -19.93 15.07
C THR A 511 36.42 -21.30 14.48
N PHE A 512 37.42 -22.13 14.37
CA PHE A 512 37.27 -23.50 13.91
C PHE A 512 36.93 -24.37 15.10
N THR A 513 35.78 -25.01 15.07
CA THR A 513 35.37 -26.02 16.04
C THR A 513 35.36 -27.38 15.34
N ASN A 514 36.22 -28.27 15.80
CA ASN A 514 36.32 -29.70 15.36
C ASN A 514 36.44 -29.96 13.86
N GLY A 515 37.29 -29.23 13.15
CA GLY A 515 37.71 -29.55 11.78
C GLY A 515 36.69 -29.43 10.64
N PHE A 516 35.38 -29.36 10.97
CA PHE A 516 34.32 -29.41 9.96
C PHE A 516 33.23 -28.28 10.09
N ASN A 517 33.16 -27.62 11.22
CA ASN A 517 32.15 -26.57 11.44
C ASN A 517 32.82 -25.22 11.68
N PHE A 518 32.40 -24.23 10.92
CA PHE A 518 32.80 -22.84 11.10
C PHE A 518 31.79 -22.15 12.03
N GLN A 519 32.24 -21.73 13.18
CA GLN A 519 31.44 -20.82 14.01
C GLN A 519 32.01 -19.41 13.89
N LEU A 520 31.19 -18.49 13.43
CA LEU A 520 31.56 -17.10 13.33
C LEU A 520 31.30 -16.44 14.69
N THR A 521 32.36 -15.97 15.34
CA THR A 521 32.32 -15.33 16.66
C THR A 521 32.67 -13.87 16.57
N SER A 522 32.33 -13.07 17.59
CA SER A 522 32.73 -11.66 17.73
C SER A 522 32.34 -10.79 16.53
N ALA A 523 31.05 -10.66 16.28
CA ALA A 523 30.56 -9.83 15.19
C ALA A 523 30.59 -8.35 15.51
N SER A 524 31.06 -7.55 14.57
CA SER A 524 30.92 -6.09 14.56
C SER A 524 30.50 -5.59 13.19
N TRP A 525 29.87 -4.42 13.15
CA TRP A 525 29.55 -3.77 11.89
C TRP A 525 30.53 -2.62 11.63
N GLU A 526 31.22 -2.69 10.48
CA GLU A 526 32.25 -1.72 10.09
C GLU A 526 31.77 -0.88 8.91
N THR A 527 32.21 0.36 8.85
CA THR A 527 31.93 1.25 7.70
C THR A 527 32.88 1.00 6.53
N SER A 528 34.05 0.42 6.77
CA SER A 528 34.99 0.04 5.72
C SER A 528 34.57 -1.26 5.07
N PHE A 529 34.84 -1.41 3.77
CA PHE A 529 34.58 -2.68 3.07
C PHE A 529 35.23 -3.84 3.82
N TYR A 530 34.44 -4.87 4.05
CA TYR A 530 34.88 -6.10 4.67
C TYR A 530 34.19 -7.31 4.08
N GLU A 531 34.97 -8.34 3.76
CA GLU A 531 34.52 -9.69 3.48
C GLU A 531 35.35 -10.66 4.32
N TRP A 532 34.77 -11.75 4.80
CA TRP A 532 35.52 -12.78 5.49
C TRP A 532 35.76 -13.97 4.57
N GLU A 533 36.89 -14.60 4.75
CA GLU A 533 37.30 -15.73 3.97
C GLU A 533 37.29 -16.97 4.83
N PHE A 534 36.89 -18.09 4.25
CA PHE A 534 37.06 -19.38 4.87
C PHE A 534 37.56 -20.38 3.85
N ASN A 535 38.32 -21.33 4.34
CA ASN A 535 38.92 -22.38 3.52
C ASN A 535 38.17 -23.68 3.76
N THR A 536 38.08 -24.50 2.74
CA THR A 536 37.70 -25.90 2.88
C THR A 536 38.94 -26.72 2.87
N ASP A 537 39.22 -27.46 3.95
CA ASP A 537 40.34 -28.41 3.98
C ASP A 537 40.02 -29.59 3.06
N VAL A 538 40.29 -29.47 1.79
CA VAL A 538 39.91 -30.51 0.88
C VAL A 538 41.00 -30.85 -0.09
N ILE A 539 41.09 -32.07 -0.13
CA ILE A 539 41.83 -32.82 -1.13
C ILE A 539 40.80 -33.49 -2.00
N THR A 540 40.62 -33.00 -3.19
CA THR A 540 39.72 -33.64 -4.14
C THR A 540 40.52 -34.54 -5.05
N GLN A 541 40.08 -35.76 -5.12
CA GLN A 541 40.33 -36.56 -6.29
C GLN A 541 39.26 -36.30 -7.32
N ASP A 542 39.66 -36.33 -8.59
CA ASP A 542 38.80 -36.27 -9.77
C ASP A 542 37.30 -36.44 -9.52
N GLY A 543 36.55 -35.39 -9.67
CA GLY A 543 35.16 -35.37 -10.09
C GLY A 543 34.09 -35.96 -9.17
N THR A 544 34.46 -36.63 -8.09
CA THR A 544 33.55 -37.49 -7.34
C THR A 544 33.28 -37.11 -5.87
N GLU A 545 34.12 -36.27 -5.28
CA GLU A 545 33.85 -35.88 -3.85
C GLU A 545 33.03 -34.64 -3.72
N ILE A 546 31.89 -34.79 -3.04
CA ILE A 546 31.04 -33.71 -2.58
C ILE A 546 31.47 -33.41 -1.13
N ILE A 547 31.88 -32.16 -0.91
CA ILE A 547 32.23 -31.72 0.44
C ILE A 547 31.07 -30.96 1.03
N ASN A 548 30.73 -31.41 2.20
CA ASN A 548 29.61 -30.84 2.97
C ASN A 548 30.19 -30.04 4.13
N LYS A 549 29.98 -28.71 4.10
CA LYS A 549 30.36 -27.79 5.18
C LYS A 549 29.16 -27.00 5.62
N THR A 550 28.89 -27.03 6.91
CA THR A 550 27.85 -26.15 7.51
C THR A 550 28.44 -24.77 7.79
N ILE A 551 27.79 -23.75 7.29
CA ILE A 551 28.14 -22.37 7.53
C ILE A 551 27.03 -21.76 8.37
N SER A 552 27.34 -21.21 9.53
CA SER A 552 26.36 -20.54 10.36
C SER A 552 26.95 -19.33 11.07
N PHE A 553 26.11 -18.35 11.36
CA PHE A 553 26.41 -17.32 12.33
C PHE A 553 25.21 -17.11 13.26
N ASP A 554 25.54 -16.79 14.50
CA ASP A 554 24.56 -16.55 15.53
C ASP A 554 23.82 -15.22 15.29
N THR A 555 22.74 -15.07 16.00
CA THR A 555 21.87 -13.89 15.95
C THR A 555 22.65 -12.59 16.20
N LEU A 556 22.55 -11.66 15.29
CA LEU A 556 23.23 -10.37 15.31
C LEU A 556 22.24 -9.22 15.23
N ALA A 557 22.42 -8.21 16.08
CA ALA A 557 21.71 -6.95 15.89
C ALA A 557 22.02 -6.33 14.53
N ILE A 558 21.00 -5.89 13.81
CA ILE A 558 21.18 -5.12 12.58
C ILE A 558 21.47 -3.65 12.93
N PRO A 559 22.44 -3.01 12.27
CA PRO A 559 22.94 -1.71 12.67
C PRO A 559 22.08 -0.53 12.22
N GLU A 560 21.25 -0.72 11.22
CA GLU A 560 20.45 0.33 10.61
C GLU A 560 19.33 -0.25 9.76
N THR A 561 18.27 0.51 9.56
CA THR A 561 17.19 0.17 8.64
C THR A 561 17.70 0.22 7.21
N GLY A 562 17.40 -0.81 6.43
CA GLY A 562 17.81 -0.91 5.03
C GLY A 562 17.64 -2.31 4.49
N GLU A 563 18.11 -2.53 3.27
CA GLU A 563 18.24 -3.86 2.72
C GLU A 563 19.59 -4.43 3.10
N TYR A 564 19.70 -5.76 3.05
CA TYR A 564 20.94 -6.48 3.35
C TYR A 564 21.31 -7.38 2.21
N ILE A 565 22.59 -7.42 1.85
CA ILE A 565 23.15 -8.35 0.88
C ILE A 565 23.91 -9.43 1.61
N TRP A 566 23.60 -10.68 1.28
CA TRP A 566 24.44 -11.85 1.49
C TRP A 566 25.06 -12.23 0.16
N GLU A 567 26.39 -12.22 0.07
CA GLU A 567 27.13 -12.60 -1.13
C GLU A 567 28.22 -13.62 -0.77
N MET A 568 28.24 -14.75 -1.48
CA MET A 568 29.28 -15.74 -1.36
C MET A 568 29.87 -16.03 -2.73
N ARG A 569 31.19 -16.08 -2.82
CA ARG A 569 31.90 -16.39 -4.05
C ARG A 569 33.11 -17.27 -3.79
N LEU A 570 33.51 -18.09 -4.78
CA LEU A 570 34.77 -18.78 -4.77
C LEU A 570 35.88 -17.78 -5.12
N LYS A 571 36.75 -17.50 -4.15
CA LYS A 571 37.81 -16.51 -4.32
C LYS A 571 39.05 -17.13 -5.01
N GLU A 572 39.57 -18.21 -4.45
CA GLU A 572 40.81 -18.83 -4.86
C GLU A 572 40.72 -20.35 -4.76
N VAL A 573 41.52 -21.02 -5.56
CA VAL A 573 41.85 -22.43 -5.40
C VAL A 573 43.38 -22.52 -5.22
N ARG A 574 43.83 -22.97 -4.06
CA ARG A 574 45.26 -23.02 -3.76
C ARG A 574 45.79 -24.42 -3.81
N ASP A 575 47.00 -24.58 -4.40
CA ASP A 575 47.80 -25.81 -4.33
C ASP A 575 48.52 -25.94 -2.96
N GLU A 576 49.29 -27.04 -2.78
CA GLU A 576 50.09 -27.23 -1.57
C GLU A 576 51.14 -26.13 -1.36
N GLY A 577 51.57 -25.49 -2.40
CA GLY A 577 52.52 -24.36 -2.36
C GLY A 577 51.88 -23.02 -2.05
N GLY A 578 50.53 -22.97 -1.97
CA GLY A 578 49.75 -21.74 -1.72
C GLY A 578 49.53 -20.90 -2.99
N THR A 579 49.84 -21.40 -4.17
CA THR A 579 49.64 -20.70 -5.45
C THR A 579 48.18 -20.79 -5.85
N ASP A 580 47.58 -19.67 -6.32
CA ASP A 580 46.23 -19.67 -6.87
C ASP A 580 46.20 -20.33 -8.25
N ILE A 581 45.54 -21.46 -8.34
CA ILE A 581 45.35 -22.28 -9.54
C ILE A 581 43.90 -22.36 -9.98
N LYS A 582 43.07 -21.39 -9.56
CA LYS A 582 41.64 -21.33 -9.87
C LYS A 582 41.35 -21.45 -11.37
N ALA A 583 42.19 -20.86 -12.21
CA ALA A 583 42.02 -20.89 -13.67
C ALA A 583 42.09 -22.30 -14.27
N ASP A 584 42.77 -23.25 -13.61
CA ASP A 584 43.01 -24.61 -14.08
C ASP A 584 41.87 -25.57 -13.69
N TYR A 585 40.92 -25.12 -12.92
CA TYR A 585 39.83 -25.92 -12.36
C TYR A 585 38.45 -25.44 -12.72
N THR A 586 37.58 -26.39 -12.99
CA THR A 586 36.15 -26.18 -13.05
C THR A 586 35.50 -26.73 -11.77
N ILE A 587 34.94 -25.86 -10.96
CA ILE A 587 34.34 -26.21 -9.68
C ILE A 587 32.86 -25.90 -9.72
N GLU A 588 32.05 -26.88 -9.38
CA GLU A 588 30.64 -26.70 -9.09
C GLU A 588 30.49 -26.61 -7.58
N TYR A 589 29.81 -25.57 -7.12
CA TYR A 589 29.39 -25.47 -5.73
C TYR A 589 27.95 -25.06 -5.64
N TYR A 590 27.26 -25.50 -4.59
CA TYR A 590 25.90 -25.13 -4.30
C TYR A 590 25.66 -25.05 -2.81
N LEU A 591 24.75 -24.18 -2.45
CA LEU A 591 24.29 -23.99 -1.09
C LEU A 591 22.88 -24.57 -0.94
N THR A 592 22.71 -25.42 0.06
CA THR A 592 21.43 -26.02 0.40
C THR A 592 21.03 -25.67 1.85
N ASN A 593 19.79 -25.93 2.19
CA ASN A 593 19.25 -25.67 3.53
C ASN A 593 19.55 -24.25 4.02
N ASN A 594 19.52 -23.31 3.08
CA ASN A 594 19.78 -21.92 3.38
C ASN A 594 18.66 -21.35 4.24
N TYR A 595 19.03 -20.83 5.38
CA TYR A 595 18.13 -20.20 6.32
C TYR A 595 18.71 -18.87 6.80
N LEU A 596 18.32 -17.79 6.15
CA LEU A 596 18.64 -16.43 6.58
C LEU A 596 17.41 -15.88 7.32
N GLU A 597 17.52 -15.85 8.63
CA GLU A 597 16.44 -15.45 9.50
C GLU A 597 16.56 -13.97 9.88
N PHE A 598 15.47 -13.25 9.74
CA PHE A 598 15.31 -11.93 10.31
C PHE A 598 14.29 -11.99 11.43
N ILE A 599 14.69 -11.53 12.60
CA ILE A 599 13.85 -11.41 13.79
C ILE A 599 13.64 -9.91 14.03
N PRO A 600 12.46 -9.36 13.73
CA PRO A 600 12.24 -7.91 13.82
C PRO A 600 12.32 -7.37 15.24
N ASP A 601 11.83 -8.13 16.22
CA ASP A 601 11.84 -7.79 17.64
C ASP A 601 12.19 -9.06 18.43
N GLY A 602 13.24 -9.03 19.20
CA GLY A 602 13.92 -10.22 19.76
C GLY A 602 13.12 -11.22 20.58
N THR A 603 11.82 -11.02 20.79
CA THR A 603 11.04 -11.84 21.71
C THR A 603 9.82 -12.54 21.11
N LEU A 604 9.26 -12.07 20.00
CA LEU A 604 8.04 -12.66 19.43
C LEU A 604 8.33 -13.41 18.14
N GLN A 605 8.65 -14.67 18.28
CA GLN A 605 8.92 -15.60 17.19
C GLN A 605 7.61 -16.14 16.62
N GLY A 606 6.97 -15.44 15.69
CA GLY A 606 5.92 -16.01 14.84
C GLY A 606 4.70 -16.58 15.55
N GLN A 607 4.43 -16.20 16.79
CA GLN A 607 3.18 -16.52 17.45
C GLN A 607 2.20 -15.38 17.22
N ALA A 608 1.05 -15.71 16.63
CA ALA A 608 -0.10 -14.84 16.69
C ALA A 608 -0.49 -14.67 18.16
N ASP A 609 -0.53 -13.44 18.65
CA ASP A 609 -1.10 -13.20 19.96
C ASP A 609 -2.62 -13.25 19.82
N ILE A 610 -3.23 -14.18 20.49
CA ILE A 610 -4.66 -14.44 20.42
C ILE A 610 -5.29 -13.89 21.68
N LYS A 611 -6.22 -12.96 21.53
CA LYS A 611 -7.08 -12.49 22.62
C LYS A 611 -8.50 -12.96 22.36
N GLU A 612 -8.98 -13.78 23.23
CA GLU A 612 -10.38 -14.23 23.24
C GLU A 612 -11.18 -13.43 24.27
N PHE A 613 -12.32 -12.94 23.83
CA PHE A 613 -13.29 -12.29 24.71
C PHE A 613 -14.61 -13.03 24.56
N GLY A 614 -15.03 -13.70 25.63
CA GLY A 614 -16.31 -14.37 25.73
C GLY A 614 -17.37 -13.46 26.35
N ASN A 615 -18.59 -13.73 26.00
CA ASN A 615 -19.76 -13.23 26.72
C ASN A 615 -20.38 -14.43 27.46
N ASP A 616 -20.63 -14.29 28.76
CA ASP A 616 -21.26 -15.33 29.60
C ASP A 616 -22.72 -15.66 29.19
N ASN A 617 -23.26 -14.96 28.18
CA ASN A 617 -24.57 -15.25 27.60
C ASN A 617 -24.54 -16.34 26.53
N ASP A 618 -23.90 -17.46 26.82
CA ASP A 618 -23.65 -18.57 25.91
C ASP A 618 -24.89 -19.18 25.21
N ASP A 619 -26.08 -18.97 25.77
CA ASP A 619 -27.28 -19.65 25.30
C ASP A 619 -28.04 -18.90 24.16
N LYS A 620 -27.64 -17.71 23.77
CA LYS A 620 -28.46 -16.84 22.91
C LYS A 620 -27.84 -16.42 21.59
N SER A 621 -26.57 -16.69 21.33
CA SER A 621 -25.94 -16.27 20.07
C SER A 621 -25.03 -17.34 19.50
N SER A 622 -25.16 -17.57 18.19
CA SER A 622 -24.24 -18.42 17.42
C SER A 622 -23.18 -17.61 16.67
N VAL A 623 -23.18 -16.29 16.77
CA VAL A 623 -22.30 -15.42 15.99
C VAL A 623 -21.02 -15.12 16.77
N SER A 624 -19.90 -15.53 16.20
CA SER A 624 -18.55 -15.15 16.64
C SER A 624 -17.97 -14.15 15.64
N TYR A 625 -17.18 -13.20 16.12
CA TYR A 625 -16.45 -12.29 15.26
C TYR A 625 -14.95 -12.52 15.43
N ASP A 626 -14.33 -13.05 14.39
CA ASP A 626 -12.91 -13.29 14.33
C ASP A 626 -12.24 -12.19 13.51
N ASN A 627 -11.24 -11.56 14.09
CA ASN A 627 -10.48 -10.52 13.44
C ASN A 627 -8.99 -10.89 13.45
N ASP A 628 -8.45 -11.11 12.26
CA ASP A 628 -7.03 -11.31 12.04
C ASP A 628 -6.38 -9.97 11.65
N THR A 629 -5.67 -9.38 12.59
CA THR A 629 -4.96 -8.12 12.39
C THR A 629 -3.49 -8.37 12.12
N TYR A 630 -3.02 -7.93 10.96
CA TYR A 630 -1.64 -8.08 10.52
C TYR A 630 -0.79 -6.81 10.73
N ILE A 631 -1.36 -5.79 11.32
CA ILE A 631 -0.66 -4.56 11.64
C ILE A 631 -0.35 -4.51 13.13
N GLY A 632 0.91 -4.42 13.43
CA GLY A 632 1.39 -4.30 14.80
C GLY A 632 2.90 -4.45 14.85
N ASP A 633 3.51 -3.75 15.76
CA ASP A 633 4.93 -3.86 16.10
C ASP A 633 5.03 -4.16 17.59
N GLY A 634 4.67 -5.38 17.96
CA GLY A 634 4.68 -5.78 19.37
C GLY A 634 6.07 -6.19 19.84
N PRO A 635 6.68 -5.48 20.79
CA PRO A 635 7.98 -5.87 21.33
C PRO A 635 7.93 -6.98 22.36
N SER A 636 6.77 -7.31 22.90
CA SER A 636 6.65 -8.37 23.93
C SER A 636 5.30 -9.07 23.89
N ALA A 637 5.26 -10.30 24.42
CA ALA A 637 4.05 -11.10 24.57
C ALA A 637 2.98 -10.45 25.48
N THR A 638 3.32 -9.39 26.19
CA THR A 638 2.42 -8.66 27.09
C THR A 638 1.74 -7.46 26.43
N THR A 639 2.20 -7.02 25.28
CA THR A 639 1.72 -5.79 24.59
C THR A 639 1.07 -6.13 23.25
N THR A 640 -0.19 -6.49 23.29
CA THR A 640 -1.00 -6.72 22.09
C THR A 640 -1.43 -5.40 21.46
N GLY A 641 -1.09 -5.22 20.18
CA GLY A 641 -1.54 -4.07 19.40
C GLY A 641 -0.70 -2.81 19.60
N ALA A 642 0.61 -2.95 19.81
CA ALA A 642 1.52 -1.83 19.66
C ALA A 642 1.58 -1.40 18.18
N LEU A 643 1.50 -0.12 17.94
CA LEU A 643 1.69 0.49 16.63
C LEU A 643 2.79 1.55 16.68
N ARG A 644 3.26 1.94 15.51
CA ARG A 644 4.20 3.05 15.41
C ARG A 644 3.47 4.37 15.43
N VAL A 645 4.11 5.35 16.05
CA VAL A 645 3.62 6.72 16.10
C VAL A 645 4.71 7.70 15.75
N LEU A 646 4.36 8.72 14.98
CA LEU A 646 5.25 9.85 14.69
C LEU A 646 5.19 10.84 15.86
N ASN A 647 6.22 10.83 16.69
CA ASN A 647 6.29 11.71 17.86
C ASN A 647 6.52 13.20 17.48
N SER A 648 6.52 14.08 18.47
CA SER A 648 6.73 15.53 18.28
C SER A 648 8.14 15.89 17.75
N SER A 649 9.10 14.97 17.89
CA SER A 649 10.46 15.13 17.36
C SER A 649 10.62 14.62 15.92
N GLY A 650 9.53 14.18 15.27
CA GLY A 650 9.55 13.63 13.92
C GLY A 650 10.13 12.21 13.82
N GLN A 651 10.24 11.49 14.94
CA GLN A 651 10.74 10.12 14.98
C GLN A 651 9.59 9.14 15.15
N TYR A 652 9.70 7.97 14.51
CA TYR A 652 8.78 6.88 14.71
C TYR A 652 9.18 6.07 15.94
N ILE A 653 8.27 5.96 16.88
CA ILE A 653 8.40 5.12 18.09
C ILE A 653 7.32 4.05 18.11
N ILE A 654 7.60 2.92 18.73
CA ILE A 654 6.60 1.87 18.97
C ILE A 654 5.93 2.18 20.30
N SER A 655 4.60 2.17 20.33
CA SER A 655 3.83 2.42 21.55
C SER A 655 2.64 1.48 21.66
N ASP A 656 2.38 1.04 22.89
CA ASP A 656 1.18 0.30 23.31
C ASP A 656 0.22 1.18 24.14
N GLY A 657 0.58 2.43 24.33
CA GLY A 657 -0.20 3.40 25.12
C GLY A 657 -1.09 4.28 24.26
N TRP A 658 -2.29 3.82 23.94
CA TRP A 658 -3.26 4.53 23.09
C TRP A 658 -4.47 5.01 23.88
N LYS A 659 -5.02 6.14 23.50
CA LYS A 659 -6.20 6.76 24.12
C LYS A 659 -7.29 7.04 23.09
N PHE A 660 -8.51 7.05 23.57
CA PHE A 660 -9.68 7.57 22.86
C PHE A 660 -10.07 8.93 23.42
N GLY A 661 -10.06 9.96 22.59
CA GLY A 661 -10.40 11.32 23.03
C GLY A 661 -9.45 11.88 24.11
N ASN A 662 -9.86 12.98 24.75
CA ASN A 662 -9.00 13.72 25.68
C ASN A 662 -8.82 13.09 27.08
N ASN A 663 -9.72 12.21 27.50
CA ASN A 663 -9.81 11.74 28.90
C ASN A 663 -9.59 10.24 29.08
N GLY A 664 -9.12 9.56 28.06
CA GLY A 664 -8.92 8.11 28.11
C GLY A 664 -7.69 7.71 28.93
N THR A 665 -7.73 6.54 29.57
CA THR A 665 -6.53 5.88 30.08
C THR A 665 -5.81 5.19 28.94
N ALA A 666 -4.49 5.32 28.90
CA ALA A 666 -3.66 4.67 27.89
C ALA A 666 -3.82 3.14 27.94
N LYS A 667 -4.06 2.51 26.80
CA LYS A 667 -4.30 1.07 26.62
C LYS A 667 -3.70 0.61 25.29
N PRO A 668 -3.36 -0.67 25.16
CA PRO A 668 -3.05 -1.24 23.86
C PRO A 668 -4.21 -1.06 22.87
N ILE A 669 -3.89 -0.91 21.59
CA ILE A 669 -4.92 -0.63 20.55
C ILE A 669 -5.95 -1.77 20.43
N SER A 670 -5.54 -3.02 20.73
CA SER A 670 -6.45 -4.16 20.85
C SER A 670 -7.53 -3.95 21.91
N GLN A 671 -7.13 -3.38 23.03
CA GLN A 671 -8.07 -3.06 24.11
C GLN A 671 -8.99 -1.91 23.77
N LEU A 672 -8.51 -0.92 23.00
CA LEU A 672 -9.38 0.13 22.46
C LEU A 672 -10.39 -0.45 21.48
N LEU A 673 -9.96 -1.31 20.55
CA LEU A 673 -10.87 -1.95 19.60
C LEU A 673 -11.97 -2.74 20.33
N ILE A 674 -11.62 -3.48 21.37
CA ILE A 674 -12.58 -4.22 22.16
C ILE A 674 -13.52 -3.30 22.92
N ASN A 675 -12.98 -2.34 23.66
CA ASN A 675 -13.80 -1.49 24.53
C ASN A 675 -14.68 -0.53 23.74
N GLU A 676 -14.17 0.04 22.67
CA GLU A 676 -14.84 1.14 21.95
C GLU A 676 -15.65 0.65 20.73
N VAL A 677 -15.39 -0.54 20.23
CA VAL A 677 -16.07 -1.06 19.04
C VAL A 677 -16.82 -2.36 19.34
N ILE A 678 -16.13 -3.35 19.91
CA ILE A 678 -16.66 -4.72 20.02
C ILE A 678 -17.54 -4.89 21.25
N LYS A 679 -17.15 -4.35 22.40
CA LYS A 679 -17.90 -4.51 23.67
C LYS A 679 -19.36 -4.13 23.54
N GLY A 680 -19.64 -3.07 22.83
CA GLY A 680 -21.00 -2.66 22.51
C GLY A 680 -21.80 -3.70 21.74
N GLN A 681 -21.15 -4.64 21.05
CA GLN A 681 -21.78 -5.69 20.25
C GLN A 681 -22.03 -6.99 21.03
N LEU A 682 -21.58 -7.05 22.29
CA LEU A 682 -21.89 -8.17 23.21
C LEU A 682 -23.35 -8.13 23.70
N THR A 683 -24.10 -7.12 23.36
CA THR A 683 -25.55 -7.01 23.58
C THR A 683 -26.28 -6.93 22.25
N PRO A 684 -27.55 -7.39 22.16
CA PRO A 684 -28.33 -7.23 20.93
C PRO A 684 -28.41 -5.77 20.50
N ARG A 685 -28.26 -5.50 19.20
CA ARG A 685 -28.30 -4.15 18.64
C ARG A 685 -29.51 -3.93 17.79
N LEU A 686 -30.25 -2.85 18.07
CA LEU A 686 -31.40 -2.44 17.28
C LEU A 686 -30.96 -2.04 15.87
N ARG A 687 -31.70 -2.52 14.87
CA ARG A 687 -31.46 -2.30 13.46
C ARG A 687 -32.73 -1.79 12.76
N MET A 688 -32.59 -0.80 11.93
CA MET A 688 -33.59 -0.42 10.94
C MET A 688 -33.25 -1.12 9.61
N VAL A 689 -34.20 -1.83 9.05
CA VAL A 689 -34.02 -2.60 7.81
C VAL A 689 -35.00 -2.09 6.76
N ASP A 690 -34.49 -1.88 5.55
CA ASP A 690 -35.26 -1.36 4.42
C ASP A 690 -36.01 -0.06 4.77
N MET A 691 -35.36 0.85 5.50
CA MET A 691 -35.98 2.08 5.98
C MET A 691 -36.07 3.12 4.87
N PRO A 692 -37.28 3.43 4.36
CA PRO A 692 -37.42 4.43 3.33
C PRO A 692 -37.56 5.83 3.97
N PHE A 693 -36.82 6.79 3.41
CA PHE A 693 -36.95 8.20 3.77
C PHE A 693 -36.62 9.11 2.59
N GLN A 694 -37.19 10.32 2.65
CA GLN A 694 -36.99 11.34 1.63
C GLN A 694 -36.17 12.52 2.18
N ASN A 695 -35.22 13.01 1.40
CA ASN A 695 -34.54 14.26 1.70
C ASN A 695 -35.52 15.42 1.59
N LEU A 696 -35.69 16.23 2.66
CA LEU A 696 -36.48 17.44 2.63
C LEU A 696 -35.63 18.67 2.27
N SER A 697 -34.33 18.63 2.59
CA SER A 697 -33.41 19.71 2.25
C SER A 697 -32.68 19.40 0.94
N LEU A 698 -32.78 20.30 -0.02
CA LEU A 698 -31.98 20.23 -1.24
C LEU A 698 -30.54 20.68 -1.00
N ASP A 699 -30.28 21.49 0.01
CA ASP A 699 -28.96 22.02 0.32
C ASP A 699 -28.10 21.07 1.13
N GLN A 700 -28.74 20.18 1.90
CA GLN A 700 -28.06 19.19 2.73
C GLN A 700 -28.75 17.82 2.57
N PRO A 701 -28.49 17.13 1.46
CA PRO A 701 -29.00 15.77 1.28
C PRO A 701 -28.30 14.81 2.26
N TYR A 702 -28.97 13.72 2.59
CA TYR A 702 -28.33 12.63 3.30
C TYR A 702 -27.22 12.03 2.43
N LEU A 703 -26.08 11.78 3.04
CA LEU A 703 -24.95 11.08 2.45
C LEU A 703 -24.50 9.96 3.41
N PRO A 704 -24.05 8.81 2.91
CA PRO A 704 -23.80 7.61 3.71
C PRO A 704 -22.72 7.74 4.81
N HIS A 705 -21.88 8.75 4.75
CA HIS A 705 -20.93 9.04 5.83
C HIS A 705 -21.56 9.75 7.04
N LEU A 706 -22.86 10.07 6.99
CA LEU A 706 -23.59 10.73 8.06
C LEU A 706 -24.40 9.70 8.85
N ALA A 707 -24.51 9.89 10.16
CA ALA A 707 -25.43 9.13 10.99
C ALA A 707 -26.84 9.76 10.99
N ILE A 708 -27.85 8.94 11.22
CA ILE A 708 -29.24 9.38 11.36
C ILE A 708 -29.62 9.40 12.84
N GLU A 709 -30.14 10.50 13.33
CA GLU A 709 -30.82 10.58 14.62
C GLU A 709 -32.27 10.17 14.48
N TYR A 710 -32.72 9.18 15.24
CA TYR A 710 -34.11 8.77 15.28
C TYR A 710 -34.49 8.19 16.65
N SER A 711 -35.65 8.65 17.19
CA SER A 711 -36.18 8.12 18.45
C SER A 711 -35.14 8.03 19.59
N SER A 712 -34.44 9.12 19.83
CA SER A 712 -33.37 9.23 20.86
C SER A 712 -32.19 8.27 20.68
N GLY A 713 -31.90 7.82 19.46
CA GLY A 713 -30.75 7.01 19.13
C GLY A 713 -30.08 7.47 17.86
N TYR A 714 -28.81 7.08 17.72
CA TYR A 714 -28.00 7.33 16.52
C TYR A 714 -27.82 6.04 15.75
N TYR A 715 -28.00 6.12 14.43
CA TYR A 715 -27.99 4.98 13.54
C TYR A 715 -26.97 5.22 12.43
N VAL A 716 -26.06 4.29 12.28
CA VAL A 716 -25.01 4.30 11.26
C VAL A 716 -25.46 3.47 10.07
N PHE A 717 -25.18 3.99 8.90
CA PHE A 717 -25.49 3.35 7.62
C PHE A 717 -24.72 2.03 7.44
N GLU A 718 -25.39 1.03 6.91
CA GLU A 718 -24.80 -0.26 6.53
C GLU A 718 -24.79 -0.47 5.02
N ARG A 719 -25.95 -0.34 4.41
CA ARG A 719 -26.17 -0.48 2.98
C ARG A 719 -27.48 0.16 2.58
N GLY A 720 -27.67 0.40 1.30
CA GLY A 720 -28.95 0.92 0.82
C GLY A 720 -28.87 1.48 -0.59
N SER A 721 -29.98 2.03 -1.03
CA SER A 721 -30.11 2.65 -2.33
C SER A 721 -30.67 4.05 -2.25
N TYR A 722 -30.25 4.89 -3.17
CA TYR A 722 -30.76 6.24 -3.33
C TYR A 722 -31.32 6.43 -4.74
N ASN A 723 -32.60 6.54 -4.84
CA ASN A 723 -33.26 6.89 -6.11
C ASN A 723 -33.19 8.42 -6.29
N LEU A 724 -32.41 8.86 -7.23
CA LEU A 724 -32.14 10.27 -7.51
C LEU A 724 -33.35 10.97 -8.15
N ASN A 725 -34.23 10.23 -8.86
CA ASN A 725 -35.41 10.80 -9.50
C ASN A 725 -36.48 11.22 -8.45
N THR A 726 -36.62 10.45 -7.38
CA THR A 726 -37.63 10.68 -6.33
C THR A 726 -37.04 11.33 -5.08
N ASP A 727 -35.72 11.44 -4.99
CA ASP A 727 -34.99 11.91 -3.81
C ASP A 727 -35.23 11.01 -2.56
N ILE A 728 -35.43 9.70 -2.79
CA ILE A 728 -35.76 8.72 -1.76
C ILE A 728 -34.59 7.79 -1.54
N TRP A 729 -34.23 7.65 -0.27
CA TRP A 729 -33.34 6.62 0.23
C TRP A 729 -34.14 5.42 0.73
N ASN A 730 -33.57 4.22 0.56
CA ASN A 730 -34.00 3.01 1.22
C ASN A 730 -32.77 2.30 1.77
N GLY A 731 -32.64 2.19 3.09
CA GLY A 731 -31.39 1.74 3.70
C GLY A 731 -31.54 0.95 4.98
N ASP A 732 -30.47 0.21 5.28
CA ASP A 732 -30.26 -0.49 6.53
C ASP A 732 -29.31 0.29 7.43
N PHE A 733 -29.68 0.36 8.71
CA PHE A 733 -28.94 1.11 9.71
C PHE A 733 -28.93 0.36 11.04
N TYR A 734 -27.84 0.42 11.77
CA TYR A 734 -27.80 -0.12 13.13
C TYR A 734 -27.56 0.97 14.17
N LYS A 735 -28.16 0.77 15.34
CA LYS A 735 -28.03 1.69 16.45
C LYS A 735 -26.67 1.62 17.09
N ILE A 736 -26.04 2.77 17.28
CA ILE A 736 -24.84 2.90 18.10
C ILE A 736 -25.30 3.16 19.53
N GLU A 737 -24.86 2.33 20.46
CA GLU A 737 -25.04 2.51 21.90
C GLU A 737 -23.70 2.29 22.61
N TYR A 738 -23.47 3.09 23.62
CA TYR A 738 -22.35 2.93 24.58
C TYR A 738 -22.83 2.37 25.90
#